data_b5aa2c9f007f917a57d513285561b925
#
_entry.id   b5aa2c9f007f917a57d513285561b925
#
_cell.length_a   1.000
_cell.length_b   1.000
_cell.length_c   1.000
_cell.angle_alpha   90.00
_cell.angle_beta   90.00
_cell.angle_gamma   90.00
#
_symmetry.space_group_name_H-M   'P 1'
#
loop_
_entity.id
_entity.type
_entity.pdbx_description
1 polymer ?
#
loop_
_entity_poly.entity_id
_entity_poly.type
_entity_poly.pdbx_seq_one_letter_code
_entity_poly.pdbx_strand_id
1 'polypeptide(L)'
;MLALCSLASANATKLYATYGTPASSGSWDAETSTYSWTQSYSNLMTIFECPNGMLAEYTSLHLTTGDYNSGPYRVCFMNGNTLVTSISFYSAGQKDLVFSVRDETKDLDLSQITHISFGGASGSGSIKLVSTPYIQKPFELKFDENGEAEISVTDLTASGCFSLDGETGVLTSSSETNWGQLMVNLPTEGVDLSAVTNISFNYTGEDIINTLEITDAVNGKLNTWYSSKYNCNFTDYASKATAVTSIMWSAPYQDTKDASMTITSIKLKANVIVAARAGETSLKTLQYHNFPDGSNTTAAWNVGKSTDTYYGSGSSNANYYVDLTGYEELRIYRDDQTAFRAFFINAGGTGTNNITNTSDATSWNADGKYFSIDLSKVEKYEEKVYLNTIKSASYGTNNVVNNITVYKAPGIGDPQYTLTGSGVLTASAKAALADETAMLIDATGVTGSGLTLTTANPNCLICANAGVLANPQNVIVDGTVASLALTDGYPFAAPATAATATTAAYSRAMSNQYGTICLPFAVASTEAVKYYSLGAIDGDVLTITELTTLAAGAPAIVEKVSGDGIEATGNGALTAPDDAEGALTFIGTYEPAVVKAAEYAGAIYAISNNQFVKANNSITLAPFRAFFTAAGTSEAKLRISVDDAATAIEQLTDKDAIITGIFGADGTVRGSLRKGLNIIKKSNGQTLKVMVK
;
A
#
# COMPACT_ATOMS: atom_id res chain seq x y z
N MET A 1 39.03 -7.70 -5.56
CA MET A 1 37.66 -7.99 -5.08
C MET A 1 36.74 -7.53 -6.20
N LEU A 2 36.48 -8.43 -7.16
CA LEU A 2 35.59 -8.17 -8.29
C LEU A 2 34.16 -8.36 -7.79
N ALA A 3 33.36 -7.28 -7.77
CA ALA A 3 31.92 -7.40 -7.67
C ALA A 3 31.41 -8.02 -8.96
N LEU A 4 31.11 -9.33 -8.94
CA LEU A 4 30.24 -9.91 -9.94
C LEU A 4 28.83 -9.36 -9.67
N CYS A 5 28.36 -8.48 -10.56
CA CYS A 5 26.93 -8.26 -10.74
C CYS A 5 26.31 -9.59 -11.17
N SER A 6 25.76 -10.36 -10.23
CA SER A 6 24.87 -11.45 -10.55
C SER A 6 23.58 -10.83 -11.06
N LEU A 7 23.19 -11.13 -12.29
CA LEU A 7 21.80 -11.10 -12.72
C LEU A 7 21.05 -12.14 -11.86
N ALA A 8 20.71 -11.76 -10.63
CA ALA A 8 19.79 -12.55 -9.83
C ALA A 8 18.42 -12.39 -10.49
N SER A 9 17.84 -13.48 -10.95
CA SER A 9 16.43 -13.50 -11.28
C SER A 9 15.68 -13.06 -10.02
N ALA A 10 14.60 -12.29 -10.15
CA ALA A 10 13.84 -11.75 -9.02
C ALA A 10 13.34 -12.87 -8.08
N ASN A 11 13.28 -14.11 -8.52
CA ASN A 11 12.66 -15.23 -7.81
C ASN A 11 13.64 -16.32 -7.34
N ALA A 12 14.89 -16.36 -7.80
CA ALA A 12 15.86 -17.36 -7.36
C ALA A 12 17.12 -16.73 -6.77
N THR A 13 17.57 -17.24 -5.63
CA THR A 13 18.80 -16.80 -4.96
C THR A 13 19.80 -17.94 -4.96
N LYS A 14 20.94 -17.75 -5.62
CA LYS A 14 22.04 -18.71 -5.61
C LYS A 14 22.64 -18.79 -4.22
N LEU A 15 22.80 -20.00 -3.76
CA LEU A 15 23.42 -20.32 -2.49
C LEU A 15 24.92 -20.51 -2.71
N TYR A 16 25.69 -19.43 -2.66
CA TYR A 16 27.14 -19.56 -2.62
C TYR A 16 27.51 -20.27 -1.32
N ALA A 17 27.82 -21.56 -1.44
CA ALA A 17 28.13 -22.39 -0.32
C ALA A 17 29.34 -21.83 0.42
N THR A 18 29.10 -21.29 1.61
CA THR A 18 30.15 -21.24 2.64
C THR A 18 30.29 -22.67 3.12
N TYR A 19 31.13 -23.45 2.45
CA TYR A 19 31.41 -24.81 2.87
C TYR A 19 31.96 -24.75 4.28
N GLY A 20 31.07 -24.93 5.26
CA GLY A 20 31.46 -25.04 6.66
C GLY A 20 32.42 -26.23 6.83
N THR A 21 33.20 -26.19 7.87
CA THR A 21 34.08 -27.33 8.24
C THR A 21 33.22 -28.58 8.36
N PRO A 22 33.46 -29.64 7.55
CA PRO A 22 32.69 -30.86 7.66
C PRO A 22 32.81 -31.41 9.07
N ALA A 23 31.77 -32.09 9.56
CA ALA A 23 31.84 -32.84 10.77
C ALA A 23 33.01 -33.83 10.72
N SER A 24 33.50 -34.27 11.91
CA SER A 24 34.73 -35.05 12.03
C SER A 24 34.83 -36.36 11.21
N SER A 25 33.73 -36.80 10.64
CA SER A 25 33.63 -38.00 9.78
C SER A 25 33.25 -37.70 8.32
N GLY A 26 33.21 -36.43 7.94
CA GLY A 26 32.97 -35.99 6.58
C GLY A 26 34.14 -35.21 5.97
N SER A 27 34.24 -35.16 4.66
CA SER A 27 35.22 -34.38 3.92
C SER A 27 34.60 -33.75 2.69
N TRP A 28 35.04 -32.54 2.38
CA TRP A 28 34.67 -31.82 1.17
C TRP A 28 35.87 -31.73 0.23
N ASP A 29 35.72 -32.21 -0.98
CA ASP A 29 36.68 -32.02 -2.05
C ASP A 29 36.19 -30.87 -2.97
N ALA A 30 36.85 -29.72 -2.91
CA ALA A 30 36.49 -28.55 -3.65
C ALA A 30 36.80 -28.67 -5.17
N GLU A 31 37.77 -29.50 -5.57
CA GLU A 31 38.11 -29.67 -6.97
C GLU A 31 37.04 -30.47 -7.72
N THR A 32 36.49 -31.48 -7.04
CA THR A 32 35.45 -32.34 -7.62
C THR A 32 34.03 -31.94 -7.18
N SER A 33 33.91 -30.97 -6.29
CA SER A 33 32.65 -30.60 -5.66
C SER A 33 31.93 -31.79 -5.00
N THR A 34 32.71 -32.67 -4.33
CA THR A 34 32.22 -33.91 -3.76
C THR A 34 32.26 -33.85 -2.23
N TYR A 35 31.15 -34.15 -1.59
CA TYR A 35 31.07 -34.40 -0.14
C TYR A 35 31.06 -35.89 0.11
N SER A 36 31.94 -36.35 1.02
CA SER A 36 32.08 -37.75 1.42
C SER A 36 32.00 -37.89 2.95
N TRP A 37 31.42 -39.00 3.45
CA TRP A 37 31.30 -39.29 4.89
C TRP A 37 31.50 -40.77 5.19
N THR A 38 31.93 -41.07 6.40
CA THR A 38 32.26 -42.44 6.85
C THR A 38 31.36 -42.97 7.94
N GLN A 39 30.49 -42.17 8.54
CA GLN A 39 29.57 -42.56 9.62
C GLN A 39 28.19 -41.95 9.44
N SER A 40 27.18 -42.57 10.09
CA SER A 40 25.79 -42.14 10.07
C SER A 40 25.53 -40.95 10.98
N TYR A 41 24.56 -40.10 10.64
CA TYR A 41 23.87 -39.08 11.46
C TYR A 41 24.69 -37.88 11.96
N SER A 42 26.01 -37.95 12.09
CA SER A 42 26.87 -36.85 12.57
C SER A 42 27.61 -36.09 11.46
N ASN A 43 27.32 -36.41 10.21
CA ASN A 43 28.06 -35.97 9.03
C ASN A 43 27.31 -34.88 8.33
N LEU A 44 27.25 -33.70 8.93
CA LEU A 44 26.59 -32.57 8.31
C LEU A 44 27.65 -31.57 7.84
N MET A 45 27.54 -31.17 6.59
CA MET A 45 28.28 -30.06 6.04
C MET A 45 27.32 -28.92 5.78
N THR A 46 27.59 -27.75 6.37
CA THR A 46 26.84 -26.55 6.04
C THR A 46 27.10 -26.22 4.59
N ILE A 47 26.05 -26.24 3.79
CA ILE A 47 26.10 -25.85 2.39
C ILE A 47 25.63 -24.42 2.20
N PHE A 48 24.89 -23.87 3.17
CA PHE A 48 24.32 -22.55 3.00
C PHE A 48 23.93 -21.91 4.35
N GLU A 49 24.30 -20.65 4.54
CA GLU A 49 23.86 -19.84 5.68
C GLU A 49 22.61 -19.04 5.33
N CYS A 50 21.61 -19.04 6.22
CA CYS A 50 20.35 -18.34 6.08
C CYS A 50 20.30 -17.15 7.04
N PRO A 51 20.78 -15.96 6.66
CA PRO A 51 20.75 -14.82 7.55
C PRO A 51 19.31 -14.35 7.81
N ASN A 52 18.98 -14.11 9.08
CA ASN A 52 17.79 -13.38 9.53
C ASN A 52 16.45 -13.77 8.87
N GLY A 53 16.09 -15.04 8.94
CA GLY A 53 14.77 -15.47 8.48
C GLY A 53 14.58 -15.53 6.96
N MET A 54 15.65 -15.44 6.20
CA MET A 54 15.66 -15.47 4.74
C MET A 54 14.83 -16.63 4.17
N LEU A 55 14.90 -17.83 4.79
CA LEU A 55 14.20 -19.00 4.27
C LEU A 55 12.68 -18.88 4.32
N ALA A 56 12.13 -18.00 5.16
CA ALA A 56 10.68 -17.78 5.25
C ALA A 56 10.03 -17.29 3.95
N GLU A 57 10.80 -16.67 3.06
CA GLU A 57 10.31 -16.14 1.79
C GLU A 57 10.39 -17.13 0.62
N TYR A 58 10.96 -18.32 0.83
CA TYR A 58 11.23 -19.29 -0.24
C TYR A 58 10.33 -20.52 -0.15
N THR A 59 10.09 -21.17 -1.29
CA THR A 59 9.25 -22.37 -1.39
C THR A 59 10.00 -23.61 -1.79
N SER A 60 11.11 -23.50 -2.50
CA SER A 60 11.88 -24.66 -2.97
C SER A 60 13.38 -24.48 -2.83
N LEU A 61 14.08 -25.62 -2.63
CA LEU A 61 15.52 -25.76 -2.66
C LEU A 61 15.89 -26.68 -3.83
N HIS A 62 16.75 -26.20 -4.71
CA HIS A 62 17.24 -26.94 -5.87
C HIS A 62 18.69 -27.38 -5.66
N LEU A 63 18.93 -28.67 -5.83
CA LEU A 63 20.25 -29.31 -5.77
C LEU A 63 20.46 -30.14 -7.03
N THR A 64 21.47 -29.83 -7.82
CA THR A 64 21.87 -30.69 -8.95
C THR A 64 23.03 -31.58 -8.52
N THR A 65 22.81 -32.88 -8.56
CA THR A 65 23.79 -33.88 -8.11
C THR A 65 24.33 -34.68 -9.30
N GLY A 66 25.61 -35.04 -9.23
CA GLY A 66 26.23 -36.00 -10.15
C GLY A 66 26.07 -37.41 -9.65
N ASP A 67 27.02 -38.27 -10.07
CA ASP A 67 27.09 -39.67 -9.62
C ASP A 67 27.30 -39.74 -8.12
N TYR A 68 26.53 -40.59 -7.46
CA TYR A 68 26.64 -40.85 -6.02
C TYR A 68 26.46 -42.34 -5.74
N ASN A 69 27.12 -42.79 -4.69
CA ASN A 69 27.00 -44.16 -4.24
C ASN A 69 26.17 -44.24 -2.94
N SER A 70 25.28 -45.19 -2.90
CA SER A 70 24.38 -45.59 -1.79
C SER A 70 23.91 -44.48 -0.81
N GLY A 71 22.56 -44.23 -0.84
CA GLY A 71 21.86 -43.40 0.14
C GLY A 71 21.42 -44.15 1.39
N PRO A 72 20.67 -43.53 2.30
CA PRO A 72 19.93 -42.27 2.10
C PRO A 72 20.77 -41.02 2.38
N TYR A 73 20.42 -39.98 1.70
CA TYR A 73 20.92 -38.63 1.90
C TYR A 73 19.89 -37.80 2.64
N ARG A 74 20.33 -36.70 3.28
CA ARG A 74 19.42 -35.77 3.92
C ARG A 74 19.87 -34.32 3.74
N VAL A 75 18.89 -33.45 3.60
CA VAL A 75 18.99 -32.00 3.74
C VAL A 75 18.47 -31.64 5.12
N CYS A 76 19.24 -30.94 5.92
CA CYS A 76 18.92 -30.60 7.29
C CYS A 76 18.77 -29.08 7.42
N PHE A 77 17.67 -28.65 8.01
CA PHE A 77 17.40 -27.25 8.36
C PHE A 77 17.79 -27.04 9.83
N MET A 78 18.75 -26.15 10.06
CA MET A 78 19.42 -26.00 11.34
C MET A 78 19.18 -24.64 11.97
N ASN A 79 19.04 -24.62 13.30
CA ASN A 79 19.14 -23.41 14.12
C ASN A 79 20.39 -23.53 14.99
N GLY A 80 21.47 -22.86 14.62
CA GLY A 80 22.77 -23.08 15.21
C GLY A 80 23.17 -24.56 15.11
N ASN A 81 23.50 -25.21 16.23
CA ASN A 81 23.82 -26.64 16.26
C ASN A 81 22.60 -27.56 16.40
N THR A 82 21.39 -27.01 16.43
CA THR A 82 20.15 -27.79 16.65
C THR A 82 19.49 -28.12 15.33
N LEU A 83 19.24 -29.40 15.09
CA LEU A 83 18.44 -29.87 13.97
C LEU A 83 16.98 -29.49 14.21
N VAL A 84 16.39 -28.65 13.33
CA VAL A 84 14.97 -28.29 13.35
C VAL A 84 14.16 -29.33 12.62
N THR A 85 14.53 -29.63 11.35
CA THR A 85 13.94 -30.70 10.56
C THR A 85 14.90 -31.19 9.49
N SER A 86 14.61 -32.33 8.87
CA SER A 86 15.38 -32.84 7.74
C SER A 86 14.50 -33.56 6.72
N ILE A 87 14.90 -33.46 5.46
CA ILE A 87 14.35 -34.21 4.35
C ILE A 87 15.33 -35.32 3.97
N SER A 88 14.87 -36.57 4.01
CA SER A 88 15.66 -37.71 3.54
C SER A 88 15.22 -38.08 2.13
N PHE A 89 16.20 -38.36 1.27
CA PHE A 89 15.92 -38.80 -0.09
C PHE A 89 16.75 -40.01 -0.49
N TYR A 90 16.13 -40.83 -1.33
CA TYR A 90 16.70 -42.08 -1.85
C TYR A 90 16.55 -42.02 -3.36
N SER A 91 17.57 -41.80 -4.09
CA SER A 91 17.38 -41.89 -5.53
C SER A 91 18.71 -42.17 -6.23
N ALA A 92 18.95 -43.42 -6.57
CA ALA A 92 20.00 -43.77 -7.50
C ALA A 92 19.60 -43.27 -8.90
N GLY A 93 20.41 -42.38 -9.47
CA GLY A 93 20.25 -41.89 -10.85
C GLY A 93 19.44 -40.57 -10.99
N GLN A 94 18.93 -39.98 -9.93
CA GLN A 94 18.29 -38.68 -10.00
C GLN A 94 19.35 -37.57 -9.97
N LYS A 95 19.44 -36.78 -11.05
CA LYS A 95 20.45 -35.73 -11.21
C LYS A 95 20.00 -34.37 -10.72
N ASP A 96 18.69 -34.11 -10.74
CA ASP A 96 18.08 -32.87 -10.26
C ASP A 96 17.15 -33.17 -9.10
N LEU A 97 17.43 -32.59 -7.94
CA LEU A 97 16.66 -32.75 -6.72
C LEU A 97 16.02 -31.41 -6.39
N VAL A 98 14.70 -31.36 -6.48
CA VAL A 98 13.89 -30.21 -6.08
C VAL A 98 13.11 -30.58 -4.82
N PHE A 99 13.34 -29.84 -3.76
CA PHE A 99 12.64 -30.03 -2.48
C PHE A 99 11.67 -28.90 -2.28
N SER A 100 10.40 -29.21 -2.04
CA SER A 100 9.42 -28.23 -1.56
C SER A 100 9.72 -27.90 -0.10
N VAL A 101 10.33 -26.75 0.13
CA VAL A 101 10.66 -26.29 1.49
C VAL A 101 9.39 -26.08 2.32
N ARG A 102 8.29 -25.62 1.70
CA ARG A 102 7.03 -25.34 2.40
C ARG A 102 6.30 -26.60 2.83
N ASP A 103 6.23 -27.63 1.98
CA ASP A 103 5.54 -28.87 2.32
C ASP A 103 6.28 -29.64 3.43
N GLU A 104 7.62 -29.63 3.38
CA GLU A 104 8.45 -30.37 4.32
C GLU A 104 8.68 -29.62 5.64
N THR A 105 8.58 -28.31 5.62
CA THR A 105 8.75 -27.43 6.79
C THR A 105 7.45 -26.76 7.21
N LYS A 106 6.31 -27.27 6.76
CA LYS A 106 5.01 -26.74 7.12
C LYS A 106 4.84 -26.74 8.66
N ASP A 107 4.21 -25.72 9.18
CA ASP A 107 4.04 -25.48 10.60
C ASP A 107 5.33 -25.16 11.38
N LEU A 108 6.48 -25.01 10.70
CA LEU A 108 7.73 -24.58 11.31
C LEU A 108 7.95 -23.09 11.12
N ASP A 109 8.54 -22.45 12.12
CA ASP A 109 9.00 -21.07 12.01
C ASP A 109 10.33 -21.02 11.24
N LEU A 110 10.23 -20.79 9.93
CA LEU A 110 11.37 -20.75 9.02
C LEU A 110 12.29 -19.54 9.28
N SER A 111 11.82 -18.53 10.02
CA SER A 111 12.64 -17.38 10.39
C SER A 111 13.78 -17.73 11.34
N GLN A 112 13.66 -18.86 12.02
CA GLN A 112 14.67 -19.35 12.96
C GLN A 112 15.75 -20.21 12.30
N ILE A 113 15.62 -20.57 11.02
CA ILE A 113 16.64 -21.36 10.34
C ILE A 113 17.84 -20.48 10.04
N THR A 114 18.99 -20.89 10.57
CA THR A 114 20.26 -20.17 10.42
C THR A 114 21.13 -20.72 9.31
N HIS A 115 20.97 -22.01 8.96
CA HIS A 115 21.69 -22.62 7.85
C HIS A 115 21.05 -23.93 7.38
N ILE A 116 21.38 -24.33 6.16
CA ILE A 116 21.04 -25.62 5.56
C ILE A 116 22.31 -26.46 5.50
N SER A 117 22.23 -27.68 6.02
CA SER A 117 23.30 -28.65 5.99
C SER A 117 22.93 -29.86 5.16
N PHE A 118 23.93 -30.54 4.63
CA PHE A 118 23.80 -31.68 3.77
C PHE A 118 24.62 -32.86 4.31
N GLY A 119 24.10 -34.04 4.19
CA GLY A 119 24.84 -35.21 4.65
C GLY A 119 24.15 -36.55 4.42
N GLY A 120 24.80 -37.62 4.84
CA GLY A 120 24.24 -38.97 4.81
C GLY A 120 23.34 -39.26 5.97
N ALA A 121 22.28 -40.01 5.77
CA ALA A 121 21.36 -40.46 6.80
C ALA A 121 21.81 -41.80 7.43
N SER A 122 22.60 -42.60 6.75
CA SER A 122 23.16 -43.88 7.28
C SER A 122 24.44 -44.30 6.54
N GLY A 123 25.32 -45.01 7.24
CA GLY A 123 26.54 -45.61 6.66
C GLY A 123 27.57 -44.61 6.16
N SER A 124 28.40 -45.05 5.22
CA SER A 124 29.34 -44.21 4.46
C SER A 124 28.82 -43.94 3.07
N GLY A 125 29.15 -42.78 2.52
CA GLY A 125 28.74 -42.42 1.16
C GLY A 125 29.43 -41.17 0.65
N SER A 126 29.10 -40.82 -0.61
CA SER A 126 29.54 -39.56 -1.22
C SER A 126 28.50 -39.05 -2.19
N ILE A 127 28.47 -37.73 -2.35
CA ILE A 127 27.62 -37.06 -3.33
C ILE A 127 28.35 -35.88 -3.97
N LYS A 128 28.26 -35.81 -5.28
CA LYS A 128 28.83 -34.70 -6.05
C LYS A 128 27.77 -33.67 -6.35
N LEU A 129 28.05 -32.39 -6.04
CA LEU A 129 27.23 -31.25 -6.49
C LEU A 129 27.78 -30.76 -7.83
N VAL A 130 26.97 -30.79 -8.88
CA VAL A 130 27.38 -30.41 -10.24
C VAL A 130 27.05 -28.98 -10.61
N SER A 131 26.18 -28.34 -9.83
CA SER A 131 25.89 -26.92 -9.96
C SER A 131 25.77 -26.27 -8.58
N THR A 132 25.81 -24.94 -8.54
CA THR A 132 25.57 -24.18 -7.32
C THR A 132 24.11 -24.38 -6.90
N PRO A 133 23.83 -24.87 -5.67
CA PRO A 133 22.48 -24.96 -5.16
C PRO A 133 21.80 -23.58 -5.14
N TYR A 134 20.48 -23.54 -5.28
CA TYR A 134 19.72 -22.31 -5.12
C TYR A 134 18.36 -22.56 -4.45
N ILE A 135 17.84 -21.52 -3.80
CA ILE A 135 16.50 -21.48 -3.25
C ILE A 135 15.65 -20.58 -4.13
N GLN A 136 14.38 -20.93 -4.27
CA GLN A 136 13.46 -20.22 -5.14
C GLN A 136 12.26 -19.73 -4.36
N LYS A 137 11.90 -18.45 -4.59
CA LYS A 137 10.65 -17.85 -4.11
C LYS A 137 9.46 -18.45 -4.87
N PRO A 138 8.23 -18.32 -4.33
CA PRO A 138 7.05 -18.67 -5.10
C PRO A 138 7.10 -18.00 -6.48
N PHE A 139 6.71 -18.74 -7.50
CA PHE A 139 6.58 -18.16 -8.84
C PHE A 139 5.51 -17.07 -8.81
N GLU A 140 5.88 -15.86 -9.18
CA GLU A 140 4.99 -14.72 -9.24
C GLU A 140 5.18 -14.00 -10.57
N LEU A 141 4.12 -13.91 -11.37
CA LEU A 141 4.12 -13.08 -12.56
C LEU A 141 3.93 -11.61 -12.15
N LYS A 142 4.98 -10.81 -12.34
CA LYS A 142 4.94 -9.36 -12.12
C LYS A 142 4.94 -8.66 -13.46
N PHE A 143 3.80 -8.08 -13.82
CA PHE A 143 3.69 -7.27 -15.01
C PHE A 143 4.16 -5.84 -14.70
N ASP A 144 5.00 -5.31 -15.58
CA ASP A 144 5.43 -3.90 -15.53
C ASP A 144 4.30 -2.94 -15.98
N GLU A 145 4.58 -1.65 -15.96
CA GLU A 145 3.61 -0.62 -16.36
C GLU A 145 3.21 -0.69 -17.87
N ASN A 146 3.95 -1.46 -18.66
CA ASN A 146 3.61 -1.73 -20.05
C ASN A 146 2.85 -3.05 -20.23
N GLY A 147 2.64 -3.80 -19.14
CA GLY A 147 2.01 -5.12 -19.17
C GLY A 147 2.94 -6.22 -19.65
N GLU A 148 4.25 -6.09 -19.48
CA GLU A 148 5.23 -7.14 -19.78
C GLU A 148 5.69 -7.81 -18.48
N ALA A 149 5.68 -9.14 -18.47
CA ALA A 149 6.30 -9.98 -17.46
C ALA A 149 7.31 -10.91 -18.11
N GLU A 150 8.47 -11.08 -17.51
CA GLU A 150 9.51 -11.98 -17.98
C GLU A 150 9.59 -13.22 -17.09
N ILE A 151 9.61 -14.41 -17.72
CA ILE A 151 9.91 -15.68 -17.06
C ILE A 151 11.42 -15.88 -17.11
N SER A 152 12.03 -15.99 -15.94
CA SER A 152 13.46 -16.25 -15.84
C SER A 152 13.79 -17.68 -16.28
N VAL A 153 14.98 -17.89 -16.84
CA VAL A 153 15.50 -19.22 -17.16
C VAL A 153 15.55 -20.11 -15.90
N THR A 154 15.73 -19.52 -14.72
CA THR A 154 15.73 -20.26 -13.44
C THR A 154 14.33 -20.72 -13.02
N ASP A 155 13.25 -20.18 -13.61
CA ASP A 155 11.88 -20.63 -13.38
C ASP A 155 11.49 -21.81 -14.31
N LEU A 156 12.44 -22.33 -15.07
CA LEU A 156 12.22 -23.42 -16.00
C LEU A 156 12.85 -24.72 -15.50
N THR A 157 12.22 -25.82 -15.85
CA THR A 157 12.75 -27.18 -15.65
C THR A 157 12.76 -27.92 -16.99
N ALA A 158 13.89 -28.52 -17.33
CA ALA A 158 14.04 -29.39 -18.50
C ALA A 158 13.98 -30.85 -18.08
N SER A 159 13.38 -31.70 -18.95
CA SER A 159 13.31 -33.14 -18.71
C SER A 159 13.30 -33.92 -20.02
N GLY A 160 13.39 -35.25 -19.93
CA GLY A 160 13.47 -36.11 -21.08
C GLY A 160 14.82 -35.99 -21.80
N CYS A 161 14.80 -35.74 -23.10
CA CYS A 161 16.03 -35.51 -23.87
C CYS A 161 16.55 -34.05 -23.74
N PHE A 162 15.86 -33.15 -23.03
CA PHE A 162 16.32 -31.80 -22.83
C PHE A 162 17.13 -31.69 -21.54
N SER A 163 18.19 -30.87 -21.59
CA SER A 163 18.96 -30.41 -20.44
C SER A 163 19.16 -28.90 -20.54
N LEU A 164 18.84 -28.18 -19.45
CA LEU A 164 18.92 -26.72 -19.36
C LEU A 164 20.05 -26.29 -18.44
N ASP A 165 20.96 -25.46 -18.93
CA ASP A 165 21.86 -24.69 -18.08
C ASP A 165 21.16 -23.42 -17.59
N GLY A 166 20.73 -23.42 -16.33
CA GLY A 166 20.02 -22.30 -15.70
C GLY A 166 20.85 -21.03 -15.52
N GLU A 167 22.16 -21.06 -15.77
CA GLU A 167 23.02 -19.86 -15.71
C GLU A 167 23.14 -19.17 -17.06
N THR A 168 23.32 -19.98 -18.12
CA THR A 168 23.56 -19.45 -19.46
C THR A 168 22.32 -19.45 -20.33
N GLY A 169 21.25 -20.13 -19.91
CA GLY A 169 20.03 -20.31 -20.71
C GLY A 169 20.19 -21.29 -21.87
N VAL A 170 21.29 -22.05 -21.90
CA VAL A 170 21.52 -23.02 -22.95
C VAL A 170 20.67 -24.27 -22.73
N LEU A 171 19.74 -24.53 -23.65
CA LEU A 171 18.94 -25.74 -23.72
C LEU A 171 19.56 -26.66 -24.74
N THR A 172 19.97 -27.86 -24.33
CA THR A 172 20.54 -28.89 -25.22
C THR A 172 19.56 -30.04 -25.39
N SER A 173 19.51 -30.63 -26.56
CA SER A 173 18.79 -31.88 -26.82
C SER A 173 19.78 -33.01 -27.03
N SER A 174 19.49 -34.19 -26.52
CA SER A 174 20.28 -35.43 -26.78
C SER A 174 19.53 -36.35 -27.72
N SER A 175 20.24 -37.31 -28.30
CA SER A 175 19.67 -38.35 -29.16
C SER A 175 18.95 -39.47 -28.41
N GLU A 176 18.59 -39.25 -27.14
CA GLU A 176 17.84 -40.20 -26.32
C GLU A 176 16.39 -40.37 -26.80
N THR A 177 15.78 -41.48 -26.42
CA THR A 177 14.45 -41.89 -26.93
C THR A 177 13.26 -41.28 -26.21
N ASN A 178 13.49 -40.31 -25.33
CA ASN A 178 12.43 -39.66 -24.53
C ASN A 178 12.03 -38.32 -25.13
N TRP A 179 10.77 -37.95 -24.95
CA TRP A 179 10.30 -36.60 -25.26
C TRP A 179 11.04 -35.55 -24.44
N GLY A 180 11.55 -34.52 -25.11
CA GLY A 180 12.10 -33.34 -24.45
C GLY A 180 10.96 -32.45 -23.99
N GLN A 181 11.02 -32.01 -22.75
CA GLN A 181 10.08 -31.07 -22.17
C GLN A 181 10.82 -29.94 -21.44
N LEU A 182 10.41 -28.72 -21.71
CA LEU A 182 10.84 -27.52 -21.00
C LEU A 182 9.59 -26.89 -20.38
N MET A 183 9.50 -26.88 -19.07
CA MET A 183 8.30 -26.43 -18.33
C MET A 183 8.60 -25.23 -17.46
N VAL A 184 7.63 -24.33 -17.33
CA VAL A 184 7.64 -23.28 -16.31
C VAL A 184 7.24 -23.89 -14.97
N ASN A 185 7.99 -23.59 -13.91
CA ASN A 185 7.75 -24.06 -12.54
C ASN A 185 6.61 -23.25 -11.89
N LEU A 186 5.37 -23.53 -12.30
CA LEU A 186 4.17 -22.88 -11.78
C LEU A 186 3.76 -23.47 -10.42
N PRO A 187 3.09 -22.70 -9.56
CA PRO A 187 2.49 -23.22 -8.32
C PRO A 187 1.39 -24.25 -8.64
N THR A 188 1.16 -25.18 -7.72
CA THR A 188 0.17 -26.27 -7.90
C THR A 188 -1.26 -25.79 -8.01
N GLU A 189 -1.59 -24.68 -7.37
CA GLU A 189 -2.88 -23.97 -7.51
C GLU A 189 -3.05 -23.29 -8.87
N GLY A 190 -1.97 -23.17 -9.62
CA GLY A 190 -1.94 -22.50 -10.91
C GLY A 190 -1.81 -20.98 -10.80
N VAL A 191 -1.64 -20.34 -11.95
CA VAL A 191 -1.57 -18.88 -12.10
C VAL A 191 -2.70 -18.39 -13.01
N ASP A 192 -3.23 -17.23 -12.70
CA ASP A 192 -4.24 -16.56 -13.52
C ASP A 192 -3.56 -15.86 -14.70
N LEU A 193 -3.82 -16.34 -15.92
CA LEU A 193 -3.40 -15.75 -17.18
C LEU A 193 -4.55 -15.13 -17.98
N SER A 194 -5.70 -14.88 -17.34
CA SER A 194 -6.91 -14.37 -18.01
C SER A 194 -6.74 -12.98 -18.64
N ALA A 195 -5.75 -12.22 -18.22
CA ALA A 195 -5.38 -10.93 -18.81
C ALA A 195 -4.30 -11.01 -19.87
N VAL A 196 -3.64 -12.18 -20.03
CA VAL A 196 -2.53 -12.36 -20.96
C VAL A 196 -3.03 -12.38 -22.41
N THR A 197 -2.36 -11.63 -23.26
CA THR A 197 -2.70 -11.51 -24.68
C THR A 197 -1.69 -12.19 -25.59
N ASN A 198 -0.44 -12.30 -25.14
CA ASN A 198 0.63 -12.91 -25.94
C ASN A 198 1.67 -13.57 -25.03
N ILE A 199 2.26 -14.66 -25.53
CA ILE A 199 3.42 -15.34 -24.94
C ILE A 199 4.50 -15.41 -26.02
N SER A 200 5.67 -14.84 -25.76
CA SER A 200 6.82 -14.85 -26.66
C SER A 200 8.00 -15.59 -26.05
N PHE A 201 8.67 -16.37 -26.88
CA PHE A 201 9.88 -17.12 -26.53
C PHE A 201 10.98 -16.77 -27.56
N ASN A 202 12.02 -16.09 -27.11
CA ASN A 202 13.12 -15.68 -27.95
C ASN A 202 14.36 -16.54 -27.68
N TYR A 203 15.08 -16.91 -28.73
CA TYR A 203 16.25 -17.74 -28.63
C TYR A 203 17.25 -17.46 -29.77
N THR A 204 18.45 -17.98 -29.62
CA THR A 204 19.48 -18.07 -30.65
C THR A 204 19.96 -19.52 -30.77
N GLY A 205 20.52 -19.90 -31.92
CA GLY A 205 20.95 -21.27 -32.15
C GLY A 205 19.93 -22.08 -32.95
N GLU A 206 19.88 -23.40 -32.75
CA GLU A 206 19.03 -24.31 -33.52
C GLU A 206 17.62 -24.40 -32.94
N ASP A 207 16.59 -24.54 -33.79
CA ASP A 207 15.20 -24.79 -33.35
C ASP A 207 15.03 -26.25 -32.94
N ILE A 208 15.01 -26.52 -31.65
CA ILE A 208 14.87 -27.86 -31.07
C ILE A 208 13.50 -28.11 -30.44
N ILE A 209 12.58 -27.14 -30.49
CA ILE A 209 11.23 -27.20 -29.91
C ILE A 209 10.19 -27.39 -31.02
N ASN A 210 9.22 -28.29 -30.83
CA ASN A 210 8.16 -28.51 -31.80
C ASN A 210 6.84 -27.86 -31.40
N THR A 211 6.49 -27.84 -30.10
CA THR A 211 5.18 -27.38 -29.64
C THR A 211 5.28 -26.53 -28.38
N LEU A 212 4.29 -25.66 -28.19
CA LEU A 212 3.93 -25.08 -26.92
C LEU A 212 2.57 -25.66 -26.52
N GLU A 213 2.43 -26.12 -25.28
CA GLU A 213 1.18 -26.62 -24.70
C GLU A 213 0.90 -25.87 -23.40
N ILE A 214 -0.36 -25.48 -23.20
CA ILE A 214 -0.81 -24.80 -21.97
C ILE A 214 -2.01 -25.54 -21.40
N THR A 215 -1.94 -25.83 -20.10
CA THR A 215 -2.99 -26.56 -19.37
C THR A 215 -3.44 -25.77 -18.15
N ASP A 216 -4.75 -25.68 -18.01
CA ASP A 216 -5.43 -25.02 -16.87
C ASP A 216 -6.02 -26.10 -15.96
N ALA A 217 -6.02 -25.89 -14.65
CA ALA A 217 -6.51 -26.89 -13.68
C ALA A 217 -8.00 -27.19 -13.82
N VAL A 218 -8.81 -26.21 -14.22
CA VAL A 218 -10.27 -26.32 -14.36
C VAL A 218 -10.66 -26.72 -15.77
N ASN A 219 -10.05 -26.09 -16.78
CA ASN A 219 -10.44 -26.21 -18.17
C ASN A 219 -9.62 -27.26 -18.96
N GLY A 220 -8.62 -27.87 -18.31
CA GLY A 220 -7.73 -28.85 -18.94
C GLY A 220 -6.79 -28.21 -19.97
N LYS A 221 -6.38 -28.96 -20.97
CA LYS A 221 -5.55 -28.48 -22.05
C LYS A 221 -6.27 -27.38 -22.84
N LEU A 222 -5.72 -26.14 -22.79
CA LEU A 222 -6.30 -25.02 -23.51
C LEU A 222 -6.01 -25.12 -25.02
N ASN A 223 -4.76 -25.39 -25.38
CA ASN A 223 -4.36 -25.60 -26.78
C ASN A 223 -2.94 -26.18 -26.87
N THR A 224 -2.57 -26.60 -28.10
CA THR A 224 -1.20 -26.95 -28.53
C THR A 224 -0.86 -26.13 -29.77
N TRP A 225 0.18 -25.29 -29.68
CA TRP A 225 0.66 -24.45 -30.78
C TRP A 225 1.89 -25.08 -31.42
N TYR A 226 1.88 -25.17 -32.73
CA TYR A 226 2.97 -25.72 -33.54
C TYR A 226 3.77 -24.61 -34.27
N SER A 227 3.12 -23.88 -35.16
CA SER A 227 3.78 -22.84 -35.97
C SER A 227 4.02 -21.54 -35.18
N SER A 228 3.16 -21.25 -34.20
CA SER A 228 3.25 -20.05 -33.34
C SER A 228 3.74 -20.33 -31.91
N LYS A 229 4.47 -21.44 -31.72
CA LYS A 229 5.04 -21.87 -30.44
C LYS A 229 5.98 -20.86 -29.78
N TYR A 230 6.59 -19.98 -30.58
CA TYR A 230 7.50 -18.92 -30.13
C TYR A 230 6.87 -17.53 -30.06
N ASN A 231 5.67 -17.36 -30.60
CA ASN A 231 4.91 -16.10 -30.51
C ASN A 231 3.43 -16.45 -30.56
N CYS A 232 2.91 -16.81 -29.40
CA CYS A 232 1.56 -17.31 -29.23
C CYS A 232 0.60 -16.15 -28.95
N ASN A 233 -0.33 -15.88 -29.87
CA ASN A 233 -1.49 -15.06 -29.56
C ASN A 233 -2.40 -15.86 -28.60
N PHE A 234 -2.58 -15.35 -27.38
CA PHE A 234 -3.27 -16.04 -26.30
C PHE A 234 -4.69 -15.50 -26.05
N THR A 235 -5.08 -14.43 -26.73
CA THR A 235 -6.34 -13.70 -26.49
C THR A 235 -7.58 -14.61 -26.50
N ASP A 236 -7.67 -15.56 -27.44
CA ASP A 236 -8.82 -16.46 -27.59
C ASP A 236 -8.93 -17.50 -26.46
N TYR A 237 -7.87 -17.70 -25.70
CA TYR A 237 -7.79 -18.69 -24.61
C TYR A 237 -7.78 -18.04 -23.22
N ALA A 238 -7.52 -16.75 -23.16
CA ALA A 238 -7.35 -16.01 -21.91
C ALA A 238 -8.52 -16.19 -20.92
N SER A 239 -9.75 -16.11 -21.40
CA SER A 239 -10.95 -16.28 -20.54
C SER A 239 -11.07 -17.65 -19.86
N LYS A 240 -10.32 -18.65 -20.31
CA LYS A 240 -10.27 -20.01 -19.74
C LYS A 240 -9.00 -20.31 -18.97
N ALA A 241 -8.09 -19.35 -18.91
CA ALA A 241 -6.77 -19.50 -18.30
C ALA A 241 -6.73 -18.90 -16.87
N THR A 242 -7.67 -19.31 -16.03
CA THR A 242 -7.84 -18.75 -14.69
C THR A 242 -7.01 -19.44 -13.61
N ALA A 243 -6.53 -20.65 -13.90
CA ALA A 243 -5.67 -21.43 -13.00
C ALA A 243 -4.70 -22.30 -13.83
N VAL A 244 -3.81 -21.66 -14.58
CA VAL A 244 -2.85 -22.37 -15.45
C VAL A 244 -1.81 -23.08 -14.61
N THR A 245 -1.73 -24.40 -14.74
CA THR A 245 -0.80 -25.26 -14.00
C THR A 245 0.37 -25.74 -14.84
N SER A 246 0.33 -25.58 -16.17
CA SER A 246 1.43 -25.96 -17.05
C SER A 246 1.54 -25.03 -18.24
N ILE A 247 2.77 -24.54 -18.48
CA ILE A 247 3.23 -23.95 -19.73
C ILE A 247 4.44 -24.78 -20.13
N MET A 248 4.36 -25.51 -21.25
CA MET A 248 5.34 -26.51 -21.64
C MET A 248 5.73 -26.38 -23.12
N TRP A 249 7.00 -26.24 -23.38
CA TRP A 249 7.57 -26.41 -24.70
C TRP A 249 8.15 -27.82 -24.83
N SER A 250 7.87 -28.50 -25.93
CA SER A 250 8.28 -29.88 -26.09
C SER A 250 8.75 -30.24 -27.51
N ALA A 251 9.52 -31.31 -27.60
CA ALA A 251 9.92 -31.92 -28.87
C ALA A 251 9.77 -33.43 -28.79
N PRO A 252 9.28 -34.09 -29.87
CA PRO A 252 9.25 -35.54 -29.94
C PRO A 252 10.67 -36.08 -30.11
N TYR A 253 10.92 -37.26 -29.54
CA TYR A 253 12.23 -37.91 -29.58
C TYR A 253 12.79 -38.16 -31.00
N GLN A 254 11.92 -38.30 -31.98
CA GLN A 254 12.30 -38.58 -33.36
C GLN A 254 12.98 -37.42 -34.07
N ASP A 255 12.70 -36.20 -33.61
CA ASP A 255 13.24 -34.96 -34.19
C ASP A 255 14.41 -34.40 -33.39
N THR A 256 14.71 -35.02 -32.22
CA THR A 256 15.82 -34.56 -31.37
C THR A 256 17.14 -35.04 -31.90
N LYS A 257 18.06 -34.12 -32.06
CA LYS A 257 19.47 -34.35 -32.41
C LYS A 257 20.33 -33.76 -31.30
N ASP A 258 21.59 -34.07 -31.29
CA ASP A 258 22.58 -33.41 -30.45
C ASP A 258 22.72 -31.94 -30.92
N ALA A 259 21.79 -31.12 -30.49
CA ALA A 259 21.62 -29.71 -30.89
C ALA A 259 21.38 -28.82 -29.67
N SER A 260 21.58 -27.54 -29.86
CA SER A 260 21.38 -26.57 -28.75
C SER A 260 20.78 -25.27 -29.23
N MET A 261 19.99 -24.64 -28.32
CA MET A 261 19.54 -23.26 -28.41
C MET A 261 19.91 -22.52 -27.14
N THR A 262 20.04 -21.19 -27.25
CA THR A 262 20.16 -20.33 -26.07
C THR A 262 18.89 -19.51 -25.92
N ILE A 263 18.18 -19.69 -24.83
CA ILE A 263 16.98 -18.92 -24.47
C ILE A 263 17.44 -17.49 -24.11
N THR A 264 16.95 -16.50 -24.84
CA THR A 264 17.32 -15.09 -24.60
C THR A 264 16.26 -14.35 -23.80
N SER A 265 14.98 -14.70 -23.97
CA SER A 265 13.89 -14.21 -23.11
C SER A 265 12.60 -15.00 -23.32
N ILE A 266 11.81 -15.16 -22.27
CA ILE A 266 10.42 -15.62 -22.35
C ILE A 266 9.57 -14.53 -21.71
N LYS A 267 8.66 -13.94 -22.48
CA LYS A 267 7.83 -12.83 -22.00
C LYS A 267 6.35 -13.10 -22.20
N LEU A 268 5.56 -12.68 -21.22
CA LEU A 268 4.12 -12.58 -21.31
C LEU A 268 3.73 -11.13 -21.47
N LYS A 269 2.77 -10.88 -22.36
CA LYS A 269 2.13 -9.57 -22.53
C LYS A 269 0.70 -9.66 -22.02
N ALA A 270 0.30 -8.77 -21.13
CA ALA A 270 -1.05 -8.70 -20.57
C ALA A 270 -1.65 -7.31 -20.73
N ASN A 271 -2.98 -7.26 -20.66
CA ASN A 271 -3.66 -6.01 -20.37
C ASN A 271 -3.46 -5.68 -18.89
N VAL A 272 -3.19 -4.42 -18.59
CA VAL A 272 -2.89 -3.98 -17.23
C VAL A 272 -3.71 -2.77 -16.84
N ILE A 273 -3.95 -2.63 -15.53
CA ILE A 273 -4.46 -1.42 -14.89
C ILE A 273 -3.26 -0.70 -14.29
N VAL A 274 -3.04 0.52 -14.73
CA VAL A 274 -1.99 1.41 -14.25
C VAL A 274 -2.60 2.53 -13.43
N ALA A 275 -1.84 3.08 -12.47
CA ALA A 275 -2.23 4.28 -11.73
C ALA A 275 -1.30 5.44 -12.05
N ALA A 276 -1.91 6.62 -12.22
CA ALA A 276 -1.22 7.89 -12.22
C ALA A 276 -1.60 8.66 -10.95
N ARG A 277 -0.62 9.24 -10.27
CA ARG A 277 -0.86 10.13 -9.14
C ARG A 277 -1.40 11.46 -9.67
N ALA A 278 -2.59 11.87 -9.23
CA ALA A 278 -3.16 13.15 -9.59
C ALA A 278 -2.30 14.30 -9.05
N GLY A 279 -2.21 15.38 -9.81
CA GLY A 279 -1.36 16.53 -9.45
C GLY A 279 0.12 16.35 -9.78
N GLU A 280 0.54 15.19 -10.26
CA GLU A 280 1.90 14.97 -10.75
C GLU A 280 2.01 15.42 -12.21
N THR A 281 2.98 16.28 -12.47
CA THR A 281 3.18 16.90 -13.79
C THR A 281 4.63 16.73 -14.21
N SER A 282 4.87 16.34 -15.48
CA SER A 282 6.24 16.29 -16.00
C SER A 282 6.86 17.67 -16.01
N LEU A 283 8.02 17.83 -15.41
CA LEU A 283 8.72 19.13 -15.34
C LEU A 283 8.97 19.75 -16.72
N LYS A 284 9.22 18.92 -17.75
CA LYS A 284 9.45 19.36 -19.13
C LYS A 284 8.24 20.05 -19.80
N THR A 285 7.04 19.92 -19.24
CA THR A 285 5.83 20.55 -19.76
C THR A 285 5.61 21.94 -19.18
N LEU A 286 6.34 22.31 -18.12
CA LEU A 286 6.23 23.62 -17.51
C LEU A 286 7.02 24.68 -18.31
N GLN A 287 6.47 25.91 -18.32
CA GLN A 287 7.07 27.04 -19.04
C GLN A 287 8.35 27.49 -18.36
N TYR A 288 9.39 27.77 -19.17
CA TYR A 288 10.66 28.30 -18.76
C TYR A 288 10.71 29.83 -18.99
N HIS A 289 11.19 30.57 -18.02
CA HIS A 289 11.18 32.03 -18.00
C HIS A 289 12.56 32.62 -17.84
N ASN A 290 12.75 33.83 -18.36
CA ASN A 290 13.93 34.67 -18.04
C ASN A 290 13.76 35.26 -16.64
N PHE A 291 14.84 35.33 -15.88
CA PHE A 291 14.89 35.97 -14.56
C PHE A 291 15.60 37.29 -14.66
N PRO A 292 15.16 38.37 -14.01
CA PRO A 292 13.98 38.42 -13.10
C PRO A 292 12.69 38.90 -13.76
N ASP A 293 12.66 39.22 -15.04
CA ASP A 293 11.54 39.89 -15.71
C ASP A 293 10.35 38.98 -16.01
N GLY A 294 10.50 37.65 -15.84
CA GLY A 294 9.42 36.68 -16.04
C GLY A 294 9.00 36.48 -17.49
N SER A 295 9.69 37.06 -18.46
CA SER A 295 9.35 36.87 -19.88
C SER A 295 9.63 35.44 -20.32
N ASN A 296 8.85 34.94 -21.29
CA ASN A 296 9.08 33.62 -21.85
C ASN A 296 10.41 33.58 -22.57
N THR A 297 11.21 32.54 -22.30
CA THR A 297 12.44 32.31 -23.02
C THR A 297 12.23 31.34 -24.19
N THR A 298 12.97 31.58 -25.29
CA THR A 298 13.10 30.60 -26.39
C THR A 298 14.14 29.54 -26.11
N ALA A 299 14.86 29.64 -24.97
CA ALA A 299 15.79 28.62 -24.53
C ALA A 299 15.00 27.31 -24.30
N ALA A 300 15.22 26.33 -25.16
CA ALA A 300 14.62 25.03 -24.97
C ALA A 300 15.25 24.36 -23.74
N TRP A 301 14.45 23.72 -22.92
CA TRP A 301 14.93 22.80 -21.93
C TRP A 301 15.80 21.72 -22.57
N ASN A 302 17.07 21.73 -22.26
CA ASN A 302 17.98 20.69 -22.70
C ASN A 302 17.86 19.49 -21.76
N VAL A 303 16.95 18.58 -22.05
CA VAL A 303 16.87 17.29 -21.35
C VAL A 303 17.95 16.38 -21.94
N GLY A 304 18.95 16.01 -21.12
CA GLY A 304 19.92 14.96 -21.46
C GLY A 304 20.91 15.27 -22.58
N LYS A 305 21.11 16.52 -22.95
CA LYS A 305 22.04 16.88 -24.05
C LYS A 305 23.46 17.23 -23.62
N SER A 306 23.71 17.53 -22.36
CA SER A 306 25.06 17.69 -21.85
C SER A 306 25.37 16.59 -20.85
N THR A 307 26.64 16.21 -20.78
CA THR A 307 27.12 15.09 -19.94
C THR A 307 26.86 15.28 -18.44
N ASP A 308 26.41 16.46 -18.00
CA ASP A 308 26.18 16.79 -16.59
C ASP A 308 24.83 17.47 -16.32
N THR A 309 24.06 17.82 -17.33
CA THR A 309 22.77 18.52 -17.15
C THR A 309 21.59 17.59 -17.49
N TYR A 310 20.75 17.34 -16.49
CA TYR A 310 19.52 16.56 -16.66
C TYR A 310 18.37 17.41 -17.15
N TYR A 311 18.36 18.68 -16.68
CA TYR A 311 17.27 19.60 -16.95
C TYR A 311 17.74 21.06 -16.84
N GLY A 312 17.28 21.93 -17.73
CA GLY A 312 17.61 23.35 -17.72
C GLY A 312 18.63 23.78 -18.76
N SER A 313 19.10 25.04 -18.68
CA SER A 313 19.99 25.64 -19.68
C SER A 313 21.45 25.19 -19.60
N GLY A 314 21.81 24.31 -18.67
CA GLY A 314 23.20 23.93 -18.38
C GLY A 314 23.97 24.95 -17.56
N SER A 315 23.41 26.13 -17.29
CA SER A 315 24.00 27.18 -16.45
C SER A 315 23.38 27.15 -15.05
N SER A 316 24.21 27.34 -14.02
CA SER A 316 23.76 27.54 -12.64
C SER A 316 23.65 29.01 -12.25
N ASN A 317 23.65 29.91 -13.24
CA ASN A 317 23.44 31.33 -13.01
C ASN A 317 21.95 31.65 -12.88
N ALA A 318 21.58 32.63 -12.08
CA ALA A 318 20.18 33.03 -11.86
C ALA A 318 19.62 33.83 -13.05
N ASN A 319 19.69 33.27 -14.28
CA ASN A 319 19.21 33.94 -15.50
C ASN A 319 17.87 33.34 -15.99
N TYR A 320 17.55 32.13 -15.57
CA TYR A 320 16.39 31.40 -16.07
C TYR A 320 15.77 30.56 -14.94
N TYR A 321 14.47 30.30 -15.04
CA TYR A 321 13.77 29.48 -14.04
C TYR A 321 12.49 28.85 -14.57
N VAL A 322 12.04 27.83 -13.87
CA VAL A 322 10.64 27.37 -13.85
C VAL A 322 10.04 27.74 -12.51
N ASP A 323 8.84 28.28 -12.53
CA ASP A 323 8.08 28.58 -11.31
C ASP A 323 7.46 27.29 -10.76
N LEU A 324 7.97 26.87 -9.61
CA LEU A 324 7.43 25.73 -8.84
C LEU A 324 6.62 26.19 -7.62
N THR A 325 6.22 27.45 -7.57
CA THR A 325 5.41 27.98 -6.48
C THR A 325 4.06 27.27 -6.42
N GLY A 326 3.71 26.75 -5.25
CA GLY A 326 2.50 25.97 -5.03
C GLY A 326 2.62 24.48 -5.35
N TYR A 327 3.77 24.01 -5.85
CA TYR A 327 4.11 22.60 -5.82
C TYR A 327 4.74 22.24 -4.49
N GLU A 328 4.55 21.01 -4.06
CA GLU A 328 5.00 20.50 -2.77
C GLU A 328 6.27 19.66 -2.90
N GLU A 329 6.43 18.98 -4.02
CA GLU A 329 7.48 17.98 -4.22
C GLU A 329 8.04 18.05 -5.65
N LEU A 330 9.36 17.87 -5.77
CA LEU A 330 10.07 17.64 -7.03
C LEU A 330 10.67 16.24 -7.00
N ARG A 331 10.34 15.39 -8.00
CA ARG A 331 10.82 14.00 -8.11
C ARG A 331 11.79 13.84 -9.25
N ILE A 332 12.91 13.17 -8.98
CA ILE A 332 13.94 12.82 -9.96
C ILE A 332 14.00 11.29 -10.03
N TYR A 333 13.39 10.70 -11.06
CA TYR A 333 13.33 9.24 -11.27
C TYR A 333 14.66 8.74 -11.81
N ARG A 334 15.22 7.71 -11.15
CA ARG A 334 16.51 7.12 -11.48
C ARG A 334 16.52 5.64 -11.09
N ASP A 335 17.36 4.85 -11.75
CA ASP A 335 17.56 3.44 -11.38
C ASP A 335 18.51 3.26 -10.17
N ASP A 336 19.29 4.29 -9.83
CA ASP A 336 20.28 4.27 -8.78
C ASP A 336 20.23 5.53 -7.89
N GLN A 337 21.00 5.52 -6.81
CA GLN A 337 21.14 6.65 -5.89
C GLN A 337 22.30 7.61 -6.25
N THR A 338 22.72 7.66 -7.52
CA THR A 338 23.80 8.54 -7.92
C THR A 338 23.47 9.99 -7.62
N ALA A 339 24.43 10.71 -7.08
CA ALA A 339 24.28 12.09 -6.63
C ALA A 339 23.88 13.05 -7.75
N PHE A 340 23.01 13.98 -7.41
CA PHE A 340 22.56 15.09 -8.27
C PHE A 340 22.70 16.44 -7.55
N ARG A 341 22.49 17.53 -8.30
CA ARG A 341 22.37 18.91 -7.81
C ARG A 341 21.18 19.58 -8.49
N ALA A 342 20.20 20.00 -7.71
CA ALA A 342 19.11 20.87 -8.17
C ALA A 342 19.36 22.29 -7.69
N PHE A 343 19.41 23.25 -8.60
CA PHE A 343 19.73 24.65 -8.33
C PHE A 343 18.44 25.48 -8.31
N PHE A 344 18.20 26.13 -7.20
CA PHE A 344 17.09 27.07 -7.01
C PHE A 344 17.60 28.49 -6.89
N ILE A 345 16.85 29.48 -7.39
CA ILE A 345 17.19 30.89 -7.24
C ILE A 345 17.16 31.21 -5.74
N ASN A 346 18.25 31.84 -5.24
CA ASN A 346 18.37 32.16 -3.83
C ASN A 346 17.52 33.38 -3.43
N ALA A 347 17.31 33.59 -2.13
CA ALA A 347 16.47 34.66 -1.59
C ALA A 347 16.91 36.07 -2.03
N GLY A 348 18.18 36.26 -2.35
CA GLY A 348 18.72 37.54 -2.86
C GLY A 348 18.51 37.75 -4.36
N GLY A 349 18.04 36.76 -5.12
CA GLY A 349 17.86 36.86 -6.58
C GLY A 349 19.13 37.04 -7.41
N THR A 350 20.30 36.91 -6.80
CA THR A 350 21.58 37.17 -7.44
C THR A 350 22.38 35.92 -7.82
N GLY A 351 21.91 34.78 -7.42
CA GLY A 351 22.56 33.48 -7.63
C GLY A 351 21.60 32.33 -7.37
N THR A 352 22.15 31.12 -7.25
CA THR A 352 21.41 29.93 -6.97
C THR A 352 21.98 29.16 -5.77
N ASN A 353 21.10 28.58 -4.97
CA ASN A 353 21.45 27.57 -3.98
C ASN A 353 21.16 26.18 -4.54
N ASN A 354 21.93 25.18 -4.14
CA ASN A 354 21.76 23.82 -4.61
C ASN A 354 21.25 22.89 -3.51
N ILE A 355 20.30 22.05 -3.88
CA ILE A 355 19.84 20.89 -3.13
C ILE A 355 20.50 19.65 -3.75
N THR A 356 21.04 18.79 -2.90
CA THR A 356 21.70 17.54 -3.29
C THR A 356 20.95 16.34 -2.76
N ASN A 357 21.33 15.15 -3.20
CA ASN A 357 20.77 13.88 -2.67
C ASN A 357 21.03 13.66 -1.16
N THR A 358 21.86 14.46 -0.52
CA THR A 358 22.16 14.42 0.93
C THR A 358 21.61 15.61 1.72
N SER A 359 20.86 16.51 1.07
CA SER A 359 20.24 17.66 1.74
C SER A 359 19.04 17.22 2.58
N ASP A 360 18.75 17.92 3.68
CA ASP A 360 17.60 17.65 4.57
C ASP A 360 16.22 17.74 3.87
N ALA A 361 16.17 18.41 2.73
CA ALA A 361 15.01 18.50 1.87
C ALA A 361 14.80 17.23 0.99
N THR A 362 15.78 16.30 0.97
CA THR A 362 15.80 15.19 0.01
C THR A 362 15.63 13.85 0.71
N SER A 363 14.81 12.97 0.12
CA SER A 363 14.68 11.58 0.50
C SER A 363 14.75 10.66 -0.72
N TRP A 364 15.15 9.40 -0.53
CA TRP A 364 15.15 8.38 -1.56
C TRP A 364 13.96 7.43 -1.36
N ASN A 365 13.17 7.25 -2.41
CA ASN A 365 12.14 6.22 -2.46
C ASN A 365 12.67 5.01 -3.26
N ALA A 366 12.91 3.90 -2.58
CA ALA A 366 13.52 2.71 -3.17
C ALA A 366 12.55 1.97 -4.10
N ASP A 367 11.26 1.92 -3.74
CA ASP A 367 10.23 1.20 -4.49
C ASP A 367 9.89 1.92 -5.79
N GLY A 368 9.75 3.25 -5.74
CA GLY A 368 9.48 4.09 -6.90
C GLY A 368 10.74 4.50 -7.67
N LYS A 369 11.94 4.20 -7.17
CA LYS A 369 13.23 4.57 -7.77
C LYS A 369 13.34 6.06 -8.12
N TYR A 370 13.06 6.93 -7.15
CA TYR A 370 13.21 8.37 -7.32
C TYR A 370 13.74 9.06 -6.06
N PHE A 371 14.40 10.19 -6.26
CA PHE A 371 14.62 11.18 -5.21
C PHE A 371 13.45 12.14 -5.12
N SER A 372 12.95 12.35 -3.91
CA SER A 372 11.94 13.35 -3.57
C SER A 372 12.62 14.56 -2.94
N ILE A 373 12.34 15.76 -3.43
CA ILE A 373 12.75 17.03 -2.83
C ILE A 373 11.50 17.72 -2.31
N ASP A 374 11.44 17.93 -0.99
CA ASP A 374 10.41 18.70 -0.30
C ASP A 374 10.61 20.20 -0.61
N LEU A 375 9.72 20.79 -1.41
CA LEU A 375 9.82 22.17 -1.85
C LEU A 375 9.50 23.18 -0.75
N SER A 376 8.88 22.75 0.36
CA SER A 376 8.67 23.61 1.53
C SER A 376 9.98 23.99 2.24
N LYS A 377 11.02 23.15 2.09
CA LYS A 377 12.36 23.31 2.68
C LYS A 377 13.36 23.98 1.75
N VAL A 378 12.94 24.33 0.54
CA VAL A 378 13.79 25.01 -0.44
C VAL A 378 13.74 26.52 -0.18
N GLU A 379 14.88 27.19 -0.37
CA GLU A 379 14.97 28.64 -0.26
C GLU A 379 14.08 29.34 -1.29
N LYS A 380 13.38 30.39 -0.86
CA LYS A 380 12.41 31.13 -1.67
C LYS A 380 12.93 32.52 -2.04
N TYR A 381 12.67 32.92 -3.27
CA TYR A 381 12.82 34.31 -3.72
C TYR A 381 11.44 35.00 -3.71
N GLU A 382 11.26 36.04 -2.88
CA GLU A 382 9.96 36.74 -2.73
C GLU A 382 8.77 35.78 -2.55
N GLU A 383 8.92 34.83 -1.60
CA GLU A 383 7.94 33.76 -1.30
C GLU A 383 7.69 32.76 -2.44
N LYS A 384 8.46 32.79 -3.52
CA LYS A 384 8.31 31.89 -4.66
C LYS A 384 9.45 30.89 -4.76
N VAL A 385 9.16 29.71 -5.29
CA VAL A 385 10.11 28.61 -5.50
C VAL A 385 10.47 28.57 -6.99
N TYR A 386 11.69 28.94 -7.33
CA TYR A 386 12.18 29.02 -8.69
C TYR A 386 13.30 28.03 -8.95
N LEU A 387 13.02 26.98 -9.74
CA LEU A 387 14.01 25.99 -10.15
C LEU A 387 14.78 26.51 -11.38
N ASN A 388 16.10 26.58 -11.30
CA ASN A 388 16.97 27.00 -12.40
C ASN A 388 17.42 25.81 -13.27
N THR A 389 18.02 24.78 -12.67
CA THR A 389 18.58 23.64 -13.41
C THR A 389 18.79 22.43 -12.49
N ILE A 390 18.82 21.23 -13.08
CA ILE A 390 19.17 19.99 -12.39
C ILE A 390 20.33 19.34 -13.12
N LYS A 391 21.38 18.99 -12.38
CA LYS A 391 22.64 18.45 -12.90
C LYS A 391 23.11 17.21 -12.14
N SER A 392 23.99 16.43 -12.76
CA SER A 392 24.84 15.47 -12.06
C SER A 392 25.70 16.17 -11.01
N ALA A 393 26.02 15.49 -9.91
CA ALA A 393 26.95 16.02 -8.92
C ALA A 393 28.38 16.12 -9.44
N SER A 394 28.77 15.26 -10.39
CA SER A 394 30.11 15.23 -10.98
C SER A 394 30.04 15.57 -12.47
N TYR A 395 30.94 16.45 -12.90
CA TYR A 395 31.08 16.80 -14.31
C TYR A 395 31.55 15.59 -15.12
N GLY A 396 30.97 15.40 -16.31
CA GLY A 396 31.35 14.32 -17.23
C GLY A 396 30.78 12.94 -16.93
N THR A 397 29.87 12.78 -15.96
CA THR A 397 29.19 11.50 -15.69
C THR A 397 27.90 11.37 -16.50
N ASN A 398 27.84 10.36 -17.35
CA ASN A 398 26.65 9.98 -18.12
C ASN A 398 25.63 9.24 -17.22
N ASN A 399 24.99 9.93 -16.30
CA ASN A 399 23.96 9.33 -15.48
C ASN A 399 22.58 9.59 -16.07
N VAL A 400 21.88 8.54 -16.41
CA VAL A 400 20.55 8.63 -16.98
C VAL A 400 19.53 9.01 -15.89
N VAL A 401 18.75 10.06 -16.16
CA VAL A 401 17.55 10.38 -15.40
C VAL A 401 16.35 9.97 -16.23
N ASN A 402 15.53 9.06 -15.69
CA ASN A 402 14.43 8.48 -16.42
C ASN A 402 13.31 9.49 -16.67
N ASN A 403 12.96 10.24 -15.62
CA ASN A 403 11.95 11.29 -15.67
C ASN A 403 12.17 12.30 -14.53
N ILE A 404 11.59 13.49 -14.67
CA ILE A 404 11.52 14.50 -13.61
C ILE A 404 10.10 15.03 -13.57
N THR A 405 9.47 14.97 -12.41
CA THR A 405 8.10 15.44 -12.20
C THR A 405 8.02 16.39 -11.01
N VAL A 406 6.98 17.18 -10.98
CA VAL A 406 6.58 17.98 -9.83
C VAL A 406 5.19 17.57 -9.39
N TYR A 407 4.94 17.64 -8.10
CA TYR A 407 3.68 17.27 -7.50
C TYR A 407 3.05 18.44 -6.76
N LYS A 408 1.77 18.62 -6.99
CA LYS A 408 0.89 19.49 -6.22
C LYS A 408 -0.29 18.65 -5.74
N ALA A 409 -0.56 18.68 -4.44
CA ALA A 409 -1.72 17.95 -3.95
C ALA A 409 -3.00 18.40 -4.65
N PRO A 410 -3.85 17.45 -5.07
CA PRO A 410 -5.17 17.78 -5.58
C PRO A 410 -5.98 18.50 -4.50
N GLY A 411 -7.01 19.23 -4.92
CA GLY A 411 -7.95 19.87 -3.99
C GLY A 411 -8.67 18.84 -3.10
N ILE A 412 -9.17 19.31 -1.96
CA ILE A 412 -9.98 18.44 -1.09
C ILE A 412 -11.20 17.95 -1.88
N GLY A 413 -11.40 16.63 -1.90
CA GLY A 413 -12.48 16.00 -2.66
C GLY A 413 -12.19 15.76 -4.14
N ASP A 414 -10.99 16.13 -4.63
CA ASP A 414 -10.50 15.68 -5.94
C ASP A 414 -9.82 14.31 -5.82
N PRO A 415 -9.82 13.48 -6.89
CA PRO A 415 -9.12 12.20 -6.88
C PRO A 415 -7.60 12.38 -6.66
N GLN A 416 -7.02 11.58 -5.74
CA GLN A 416 -5.58 11.52 -5.55
C GLN A 416 -4.89 10.63 -6.58
N TYR A 417 -5.61 9.66 -7.12
CA TYR A 417 -5.12 8.75 -8.16
C TYR A 417 -6.15 8.57 -9.27
N THR A 418 -5.64 8.36 -10.48
CA THR A 418 -6.44 7.95 -11.65
C THR A 418 -5.97 6.57 -12.09
N LEU A 419 -6.87 5.59 -12.17
CA LEU A 419 -6.61 4.26 -12.71
C LEU A 419 -7.17 4.15 -14.12
N THR A 420 -6.39 3.52 -15.01
CA THR A 420 -6.79 3.28 -16.40
C THR A 420 -6.36 1.91 -16.89
N GLY A 421 -7.05 1.37 -17.89
CA GLY A 421 -6.72 0.09 -18.51
C GLY A 421 -7.66 -1.04 -18.10
N SER A 422 -7.19 -2.28 -18.19
CA SER A 422 -7.96 -3.48 -17.85
C SER A 422 -7.03 -4.63 -17.48
N GLY A 423 -7.52 -5.65 -16.79
CA GLY A 423 -6.74 -6.85 -16.49
C GLY A 423 -5.96 -6.76 -15.17
N VAL A 424 -4.65 -6.98 -15.21
CA VAL A 424 -3.82 -7.13 -13.99
C VAL A 424 -3.43 -5.77 -13.41
N LEU A 425 -3.45 -5.66 -12.08
CA LEU A 425 -2.94 -4.47 -11.39
C LEU A 425 -1.40 -4.42 -11.45
N THR A 426 -0.85 -3.34 -11.99
CA THR A 426 0.58 -3.06 -11.94
C THR A 426 1.06 -2.64 -10.56
N ALA A 427 2.35 -2.43 -10.40
CA ALA A 427 2.92 -1.93 -9.14
C ALA A 427 2.36 -0.55 -8.77
N SER A 428 2.20 0.36 -9.73
CA SER A 428 1.62 1.69 -9.51
C SER A 428 0.16 1.61 -9.04
N ALA A 429 -0.66 0.75 -9.68
CA ALA A 429 -2.05 0.55 -9.29
C ALA A 429 -2.19 -0.07 -7.89
N LYS A 430 -1.35 -1.07 -7.57
CA LYS A 430 -1.29 -1.67 -6.22
C LYS A 430 -0.87 -0.64 -5.17
N ALA A 431 0.13 0.20 -5.46
CA ALA A 431 0.57 1.26 -4.55
C ALA A 431 -0.51 2.31 -4.30
N ALA A 432 -1.25 2.72 -5.35
CA ALA A 432 -2.37 3.65 -5.21
C ALA A 432 -3.50 3.10 -4.32
N LEU A 433 -3.82 1.81 -4.46
CA LEU A 433 -4.82 1.14 -3.64
C LEU A 433 -4.35 0.88 -2.20
N ALA A 434 -3.03 0.75 -1.99
CA ALA A 434 -2.41 0.54 -0.68
C ALA A 434 -2.14 1.85 0.10
N ASP A 435 -2.41 3.01 -0.49
CA ASP A 435 -2.24 4.30 0.18
C ASP A 435 -3.37 4.52 1.20
N GLU A 436 -3.03 4.43 2.48
CA GLU A 436 -3.97 4.65 3.60
C GLU A 436 -4.50 6.09 3.68
N THR A 437 -3.87 7.03 2.99
CA THR A 437 -4.28 8.44 2.94
C THR A 437 -5.16 8.76 1.73
N ALA A 438 -5.30 7.85 0.78
CA ALA A 438 -6.16 8.04 -0.39
C ALA A 438 -7.64 8.07 0.06
N MET A 439 -8.34 9.14 -0.29
CA MET A 439 -9.76 9.35 0.05
C MET A 439 -10.67 9.25 -1.19
N LEU A 440 -10.13 9.48 -2.38
CA LEU A 440 -10.85 9.36 -3.63
C LEU A 440 -9.91 8.90 -4.75
N ILE A 441 -10.34 7.87 -5.48
CA ILE A 441 -9.64 7.31 -6.64
C ILE A 441 -10.58 7.36 -7.85
N ASP A 442 -10.11 7.91 -8.96
CA ASP A 442 -10.82 7.86 -10.23
C ASP A 442 -10.44 6.61 -11.04
N ALA A 443 -11.33 5.66 -11.14
CA ALA A 443 -11.21 4.45 -11.94
C ALA A 443 -12.18 4.43 -13.14
N THR A 444 -12.70 5.59 -13.58
CA THR A 444 -13.60 5.68 -14.75
C THR A 444 -12.89 5.28 -16.06
N GLY A 445 -11.55 5.36 -16.10
CA GLY A 445 -10.72 4.87 -17.20
C GLY A 445 -10.47 3.35 -17.17
N VAL A 446 -10.94 2.64 -16.13
CA VAL A 446 -10.82 1.18 -16.04
C VAL A 446 -11.95 0.53 -16.82
N THR A 447 -11.60 -0.51 -17.57
CA THR A 447 -12.57 -1.29 -18.37
C THR A 447 -12.53 -2.77 -17.97
N GLY A 448 -13.59 -3.49 -18.26
CA GLY A 448 -13.80 -4.88 -17.85
C GLY A 448 -15.11 -5.01 -17.07
N SER A 449 -15.32 -6.14 -16.41
CA SER A 449 -16.51 -6.38 -15.59
C SER A 449 -16.17 -7.26 -14.39
N GLY A 450 -16.83 -7.01 -13.28
CA GLY A 450 -16.72 -7.83 -12.08
C GLY A 450 -15.33 -7.74 -11.40
N LEU A 451 -14.58 -6.67 -11.61
CA LEU A 451 -13.28 -6.46 -10.98
C LEU A 451 -13.45 -6.14 -9.49
N THR A 452 -12.46 -6.55 -8.69
CA THR A 452 -12.39 -6.18 -7.27
C THR A 452 -11.20 -5.26 -7.06
N LEU A 453 -11.46 -4.02 -6.60
CA LEU A 453 -10.46 -3.07 -6.15
C LEU A 453 -10.64 -2.88 -4.64
N THR A 454 -9.59 -3.18 -3.88
CA THR A 454 -9.60 -3.05 -2.41
C THR A 454 -8.60 -1.97 -2.01
N THR A 455 -9.07 -0.96 -1.28
CA THR A 455 -8.25 0.15 -0.77
C THR A 455 -7.81 -0.11 0.66
N ALA A 456 -6.61 0.33 1.02
CA ALA A 456 -6.12 0.27 2.41
C ALA A 456 -6.88 1.22 3.33
N ASN A 457 -7.30 2.40 2.81
CA ASN A 457 -8.26 3.25 3.51
C ASN A 457 -9.68 2.73 3.25
N PRO A 458 -10.39 2.15 4.25
CA PRO A 458 -11.74 1.62 4.05
C PRO A 458 -12.78 2.71 3.73
N ASN A 459 -12.46 3.99 3.97
CA ASN A 459 -13.33 5.13 3.65
C ASN A 459 -13.08 5.70 2.25
N CYS A 460 -12.08 5.21 1.53
CA CYS A 460 -11.77 5.69 0.19
C CYS A 460 -12.94 5.43 -0.75
N LEU A 461 -13.36 6.46 -1.48
CA LEU A 461 -14.34 6.35 -2.55
C LEU A 461 -13.65 6.02 -3.87
N ILE A 462 -14.26 5.17 -4.68
CA ILE A 462 -13.79 4.84 -6.03
C ILE A 462 -14.83 5.28 -7.04
N CYS A 463 -14.49 6.20 -7.92
CA CYS A 463 -15.32 6.52 -9.09
C CYS A 463 -15.14 5.45 -10.16
N ALA A 464 -16.21 4.80 -10.64
CA ALA A 464 -16.13 3.76 -11.65
C ALA A 464 -17.36 3.77 -12.56
N ASN A 465 -17.22 3.18 -13.76
CA ASN A 465 -18.35 2.96 -14.65
C ASN A 465 -19.20 1.78 -14.16
N ALA A 466 -20.50 1.79 -14.52
CA ALA A 466 -21.43 0.74 -14.15
C ALA A 466 -20.96 -0.65 -14.60
N GLY A 467 -21.02 -1.64 -13.71
CA GLY A 467 -20.69 -3.04 -13.98
C GLY A 467 -19.18 -3.36 -14.02
N VAL A 468 -18.31 -2.36 -13.91
CA VAL A 468 -16.85 -2.58 -13.87
C VAL A 468 -16.44 -3.24 -12.54
N LEU A 469 -16.90 -2.72 -11.41
CA LEU A 469 -16.58 -3.26 -10.09
C LEU A 469 -17.67 -4.20 -9.59
N ALA A 470 -17.26 -5.31 -8.99
CA ALA A 470 -18.14 -6.30 -8.39
C ALA A 470 -18.76 -5.84 -7.06
N ASN A 471 -18.01 -5.08 -6.26
CA ASN A 471 -18.45 -4.58 -4.95
C ASN A 471 -18.95 -3.13 -5.08
N PRO A 472 -20.23 -2.84 -4.80
CA PRO A 472 -20.79 -1.49 -4.88
C PRO A 472 -20.51 -0.62 -3.64
N GLN A 473 -19.88 -1.16 -2.58
CA GLN A 473 -19.61 -0.41 -1.35
C GLN A 473 -18.51 0.64 -1.60
N ASN A 474 -18.77 1.86 -1.19
CA ASN A 474 -17.89 3.02 -1.36
C ASN A 474 -17.48 3.28 -2.83
N VAL A 475 -18.37 2.91 -3.76
CA VAL A 475 -18.17 3.13 -5.20
C VAL A 475 -19.18 4.16 -5.72
N ILE A 476 -18.67 5.18 -6.41
CA ILE A 476 -19.47 6.19 -7.11
C ILE A 476 -19.68 5.73 -8.56
N VAL A 477 -20.93 5.55 -8.93
CA VAL A 477 -21.35 5.29 -10.31
C VAL A 477 -22.36 6.38 -10.71
N ASP A 478 -22.06 7.12 -11.75
CA ASP A 478 -22.93 8.22 -12.23
C ASP A 478 -23.38 9.18 -11.10
N GLY A 479 -22.44 9.58 -10.24
CA GLY A 479 -22.70 10.47 -9.10
C GLY A 479 -23.47 9.84 -7.94
N THR A 480 -23.68 8.52 -7.94
CA THR A 480 -24.42 7.80 -6.90
C THR A 480 -23.53 6.76 -6.20
N VAL A 481 -23.53 6.77 -4.88
CA VAL A 481 -22.97 5.71 -4.02
C VAL A 481 -24.12 4.85 -3.52
N ALA A 482 -24.22 3.63 -4.00
CA ALA A 482 -25.30 2.71 -3.59
C ALA A 482 -25.25 2.39 -2.09
N SER A 483 -24.06 2.17 -1.57
CA SER A 483 -23.80 1.89 -0.15
C SER A 483 -22.50 2.56 0.30
N LEU A 484 -22.62 3.59 1.14
CA LEU A 484 -21.49 4.22 1.81
C LEU A 484 -21.32 3.59 3.20
N ALA A 485 -20.13 3.07 3.49
CA ALA A 485 -19.78 2.59 4.82
C ALA A 485 -18.50 3.31 5.28
N LEU A 486 -18.61 4.05 6.38
CA LEU A 486 -17.50 4.79 6.96
C LEU A 486 -17.00 4.11 8.24
N THR A 487 -15.72 3.93 8.33
CA THR A 487 -15.00 3.36 9.47
C THR A 487 -14.36 4.48 10.29
N ASP A 488 -14.57 4.46 11.60
CA ASP A 488 -13.93 5.44 12.50
C ASP A 488 -12.40 5.33 12.47
N GLY A 489 -11.73 6.48 12.56
CA GLY A 489 -10.26 6.57 12.59
C GLY A 489 -9.58 6.66 11.23
N TYR A 490 -10.28 6.47 10.13
CA TYR A 490 -9.75 6.63 8.78
C TYR A 490 -10.23 7.95 8.14
N PRO A 491 -9.39 8.64 7.36
CA PRO A 491 -9.75 9.88 6.71
C PRO A 491 -10.82 9.67 5.63
N PHE A 492 -11.57 10.74 5.36
CA PHE A 492 -12.58 10.80 4.31
C PHE A 492 -12.61 12.21 3.71
N ALA A 493 -12.92 12.32 2.42
CA ALA A 493 -13.27 13.58 1.78
C ALA A 493 -14.57 13.42 1.00
N ALA A 494 -15.48 14.35 1.14
CA ALA A 494 -16.62 14.44 0.26
C ALA A 494 -16.12 14.81 -1.14
N PRO A 495 -16.59 14.14 -2.23
CA PRO A 495 -16.15 14.45 -3.58
C PRO A 495 -16.45 15.89 -3.97
N ALA A 496 -15.49 16.57 -4.64
CA ALA A 496 -15.70 17.92 -5.19
C ALA A 496 -16.81 17.92 -6.27
N THR A 497 -16.93 16.83 -7.02
CA THR A 497 -18.10 16.59 -7.88
C THR A 497 -19.24 16.02 -7.04
N ALA A 498 -20.41 16.63 -7.11
CA ALA A 498 -21.56 16.23 -6.29
C ALA A 498 -21.87 14.74 -6.40
N ALA A 499 -21.96 14.07 -5.26
CA ALA A 499 -22.34 12.67 -5.14
C ALA A 499 -23.42 12.47 -4.07
N THR A 500 -24.25 11.45 -4.26
CA THR A 500 -25.37 11.13 -3.37
C THR A 500 -25.28 9.69 -2.93
N ALA A 501 -25.37 9.43 -1.61
CA ALA A 501 -25.46 8.09 -1.07
C ALA A 501 -26.91 7.63 -0.98
N THR A 502 -27.20 6.43 -1.53
CA THR A 502 -28.54 5.82 -1.38
C THR A 502 -28.72 5.30 0.05
N THR A 503 -27.68 4.69 0.59
CA THR A 503 -27.58 4.32 2.00
C THR A 503 -26.18 4.71 2.52
N ALA A 504 -26.13 5.20 3.75
CA ALA A 504 -24.87 5.55 4.41
C ALA A 504 -24.89 5.03 5.85
N ALA A 505 -23.73 4.56 6.31
CA ALA A 505 -23.53 4.06 7.65
C ALA A 505 -22.19 4.53 8.22
N TYR A 506 -22.19 4.83 9.52
CA TYR A 506 -20.99 5.11 10.30
C TYR A 506 -21.16 4.51 11.69
N SER A 507 -20.14 3.86 12.21
CA SER A 507 -20.14 3.35 13.57
C SER A 507 -18.87 3.75 14.32
N ARG A 508 -19.00 3.97 15.64
CA ARG A 508 -17.90 4.33 16.53
C ARG A 508 -18.13 3.84 17.93
N ALA A 509 -17.17 3.11 18.52
CA ALA A 509 -17.18 2.82 19.95
C ALA A 509 -16.99 4.10 20.78
N MET A 510 -17.73 4.26 21.86
CA MET A 510 -17.70 5.47 22.68
C MET A 510 -17.84 5.12 24.16
N SER A 511 -16.78 5.36 24.96
CA SER A 511 -16.79 5.12 26.41
C SER A 511 -17.54 6.22 27.17
N ASN A 512 -17.44 7.47 26.71
CA ASN A 512 -18.12 8.63 27.32
C ASN A 512 -19.56 8.72 26.82
N GLN A 513 -20.40 9.41 27.61
CA GLN A 513 -21.79 9.74 27.23
C GLN A 513 -21.80 10.75 26.08
N TYR A 514 -21.00 11.82 26.17
CA TYR A 514 -20.93 12.88 25.19
C TYR A 514 -19.64 12.82 24.37
N GLY A 515 -19.74 13.16 23.08
CA GLY A 515 -18.66 13.34 22.14
C GLY A 515 -18.99 14.42 21.11
N THR A 516 -18.10 14.63 20.16
CA THR A 516 -18.40 15.44 18.98
C THR A 516 -18.45 14.58 17.73
N ILE A 517 -19.21 15.01 16.74
CA ILE A 517 -19.40 14.31 15.48
C ILE A 517 -19.56 15.31 14.33
N CYS A 518 -19.09 14.94 13.16
CA CYS A 518 -19.35 15.59 11.88
C CYS A 518 -19.41 14.50 10.83
N LEU A 519 -20.51 14.37 10.08
CA LEU A 519 -20.71 13.30 9.09
C LEU A 519 -21.04 13.88 7.72
N PRO A 520 -20.59 13.24 6.62
CA PRO A 520 -20.83 13.73 5.25
C PRO A 520 -22.27 13.51 4.75
N PHE A 521 -23.12 12.88 5.52
CA PHE A 521 -24.53 12.60 5.21
C PHE A 521 -25.45 12.96 6.38
N ALA A 522 -26.71 13.23 6.09
CA ALA A 522 -27.69 13.58 7.12
C ALA A 522 -28.12 12.36 7.94
N VAL A 523 -28.29 12.55 9.24
CA VAL A 523 -28.63 11.50 10.21
C VAL A 523 -29.74 11.98 11.15
N ALA A 524 -30.76 11.14 11.38
CA ALA A 524 -31.80 11.41 12.37
C ALA A 524 -31.37 11.01 13.79
N SER A 525 -31.78 11.75 14.80
CA SER A 525 -31.68 11.33 16.19
C SER A 525 -32.56 10.09 16.43
N THR A 526 -32.08 9.22 17.32
CA THR A 526 -32.78 7.98 17.71
C THR A 526 -32.94 7.93 19.25
N GLU A 527 -33.60 6.90 19.76
CA GLU A 527 -33.64 6.68 21.22
C GLU A 527 -32.27 6.35 21.83
N ALA A 528 -31.35 5.78 21.01
CA ALA A 528 -30.02 5.39 21.45
C ALA A 528 -28.97 6.48 21.28
N VAL A 529 -29.12 7.34 20.25
CA VAL A 529 -28.14 8.36 19.87
C VAL A 529 -28.86 9.68 19.57
N LYS A 530 -28.44 10.76 20.24
CA LYS A 530 -28.98 12.08 20.02
C LYS A 530 -27.88 13.04 19.56
N TYR A 531 -28.29 14.06 18.81
CA TYR A 531 -27.41 15.11 18.29
C TYR A 531 -27.86 16.47 18.82
N TYR A 532 -26.90 17.37 19.07
CA TYR A 532 -27.17 18.68 19.61
C TYR A 532 -26.31 19.75 18.89
N SER A 533 -26.92 20.92 18.67
CA SER A 533 -26.18 22.14 18.29
C SER A 533 -25.66 22.86 19.55
N LEU A 534 -24.64 23.72 19.35
CA LEU A 534 -24.15 24.61 20.40
C LEU A 534 -25.12 25.76 20.65
N GLY A 535 -25.37 26.04 21.91
CA GLY A 535 -26.06 27.23 22.37
C GLY A 535 -25.10 28.26 22.99
N ALA A 536 -25.54 28.96 24.01
CA ALA A 536 -24.77 29.98 24.70
C ALA A 536 -23.89 29.41 25.83
N ILE A 537 -22.81 30.12 26.16
CA ILE A 537 -22.02 29.90 27.37
C ILE A 537 -22.48 30.91 28.43
N ASP A 538 -22.86 30.42 29.63
CA ASP A 538 -23.15 31.23 30.82
C ASP A 538 -22.27 30.73 31.99
N GLY A 539 -21.25 31.49 32.32
CA GLY A 539 -20.21 31.07 33.28
C GLY A 539 -19.47 29.81 32.79
N ASP A 540 -19.55 28.72 33.54
CA ASP A 540 -18.95 27.41 33.22
C ASP A 540 -19.94 26.44 32.54
N VAL A 541 -21.12 26.93 32.10
CA VAL A 541 -22.17 26.10 31.49
C VAL A 541 -22.31 26.41 30.01
N LEU A 542 -22.14 25.39 29.17
CA LEU A 542 -22.48 25.41 27.76
C LEU A 542 -23.88 24.79 27.58
N THR A 543 -24.81 25.58 27.10
CA THR A 543 -26.15 25.11 26.73
C THR A 543 -26.13 24.46 25.35
N ILE A 544 -26.78 23.33 25.17
CA ILE A 544 -26.93 22.64 23.90
C ILE A 544 -28.39 22.39 23.59
N THR A 545 -28.76 22.40 22.30
CA THR A 545 -30.15 22.23 21.86
C THR A 545 -30.26 20.95 21.00
N GLU A 546 -31.23 20.09 21.35
CA GLU A 546 -31.45 18.81 20.64
C GLU A 546 -31.86 19.05 19.17
N LEU A 547 -31.25 18.29 18.28
CA LEU A 547 -31.55 18.25 16.85
C LEU A 547 -32.34 16.98 16.53
N THR A 548 -33.44 17.09 15.85
CA THR A 548 -34.17 15.92 15.33
C THR A 548 -33.40 15.24 14.18
N THR A 549 -32.61 16.02 13.46
CA THR A 549 -31.77 15.56 12.35
C THR A 549 -30.50 16.39 12.34
N LEU A 550 -29.34 15.72 12.27
CA LEU A 550 -28.07 16.33 11.98
C LEU A 550 -27.94 16.46 10.46
N ALA A 551 -27.74 17.67 9.95
CA ALA A 551 -27.51 17.90 8.53
C ALA A 551 -26.15 17.36 8.07
N ALA A 552 -26.05 16.98 6.80
CA ALA A 552 -24.78 16.59 6.20
C ALA A 552 -23.74 17.71 6.32
N GLY A 553 -22.53 17.41 6.70
CA GLY A 553 -21.44 18.38 6.87
C GLY A 553 -21.47 19.14 8.18
N ALA A 554 -22.60 19.22 8.88
CA ALA A 554 -22.72 20.00 10.08
C ALA A 554 -22.02 19.33 11.29
N PRO A 555 -21.21 20.06 12.06
CA PRO A 555 -20.69 19.55 13.32
C PRO A 555 -21.77 19.54 14.41
N ALA A 556 -21.72 18.53 15.28
CA ALA A 556 -22.66 18.43 16.41
C ALA A 556 -21.99 17.83 17.66
N ILE A 557 -22.60 18.06 18.81
CA ILE A 557 -22.39 17.22 19.97
C ILE A 557 -23.23 15.96 19.77
N VAL A 558 -22.67 14.80 20.05
CA VAL A 558 -23.39 13.54 20.05
C VAL A 558 -23.47 12.97 21.43
N GLU A 559 -24.66 12.52 21.83
CA GLU A 559 -24.92 11.81 23.08
C GLU A 559 -25.19 10.33 22.78
N LYS A 560 -24.44 9.48 23.44
CA LYS A 560 -24.74 8.06 23.55
C LYS A 560 -25.69 7.84 24.70
N VAL A 561 -26.98 7.67 24.43
CA VAL A 561 -28.02 7.42 25.45
C VAL A 561 -27.98 5.97 25.92
N SER A 562 -27.72 5.04 25.00
CA SER A 562 -27.62 3.62 25.31
C SER A 562 -26.66 2.90 24.35
N GLY A 563 -26.23 1.68 24.70
CA GLY A 563 -25.30 0.89 23.91
C GLY A 563 -23.84 1.21 24.16
N ASP A 564 -22.93 0.59 23.37
CA ASP A 564 -21.48 0.69 23.53
C ASP A 564 -20.84 1.77 22.65
N GLY A 565 -21.63 2.38 21.75
CA GLY A 565 -21.13 3.35 20.78
C GLY A 565 -22.23 4.11 20.06
N ILE A 566 -21.86 4.67 18.92
CA ILE A 566 -22.73 5.37 18.00
C ILE A 566 -22.94 4.49 16.77
N GLU A 567 -24.18 4.27 16.41
CA GLU A 567 -24.61 3.70 15.14
C GLU A 567 -25.40 4.78 14.41
N ALA A 568 -24.85 5.32 13.33
CA ALA A 568 -25.46 6.37 12.54
C ALA A 568 -25.76 5.84 11.14
N THR A 569 -27.02 5.92 10.73
CA THR A 569 -27.45 5.57 9.39
C THR A 569 -28.19 6.72 8.73
N GLY A 570 -27.98 6.88 7.43
CA GLY A 570 -28.59 8.00 6.68
C GLY A 570 -28.53 7.78 5.18
N ASN A 571 -28.74 8.89 4.46
CA ASN A 571 -28.66 8.96 3.01
C ASN A 571 -28.52 10.43 2.57
N GLY A 572 -28.48 10.67 1.24
CA GLY A 572 -28.50 11.99 0.67
C GLY A 572 -27.16 12.45 0.10
N ALA A 573 -27.07 13.74 -0.18
CA ALA A 573 -25.86 14.33 -0.74
C ALA A 573 -24.68 14.22 0.23
N LEU A 574 -23.52 13.89 -0.32
CA LEU A 574 -22.26 13.89 0.43
C LEU A 574 -21.71 15.33 0.48
N THR A 575 -21.53 15.85 1.67
CA THR A 575 -21.17 17.26 1.90
C THR A 575 -19.85 17.34 2.65
N ALA A 576 -18.97 18.26 2.26
CA ALA A 576 -17.76 18.58 3.03
C ALA A 576 -18.14 19.13 4.41
N PRO A 577 -17.21 19.10 5.40
CA PRO A 577 -17.44 19.75 6.68
C PRO A 577 -17.81 21.22 6.47
N ASP A 578 -18.86 21.66 7.14
CA ASP A 578 -19.32 23.05 7.14
C ASP A 578 -19.23 23.60 8.56
N ASP A 579 -18.64 24.79 8.71
CA ASP A 579 -18.50 25.41 10.02
C ASP A 579 -19.85 26.00 10.42
N ALA A 580 -20.35 25.62 11.59
CA ALA A 580 -21.54 26.26 12.15
C ALA A 580 -21.14 27.59 12.84
N GLU A 581 -21.40 28.69 12.14
CA GLU A 581 -21.12 30.04 12.66
C GLU A 581 -22.23 30.55 13.58
N GLY A 582 -21.82 31.28 14.64
CA GLY A 582 -22.69 31.86 15.62
C GLY A 582 -21.91 32.65 16.69
N ALA A 583 -22.45 32.74 17.92
CA ALA A 583 -21.69 33.23 19.08
C ALA A 583 -20.46 32.34 19.37
N LEU A 584 -20.54 31.09 18.97
CA LEU A 584 -19.48 30.09 18.99
C LEU A 584 -19.33 29.53 17.59
N THR A 585 -18.10 29.39 17.07
CA THR A 585 -17.86 28.72 15.78
C THR A 585 -17.57 27.27 16.07
N PHE A 586 -18.39 26.35 15.53
CA PHE A 586 -18.25 24.92 15.67
C PHE A 586 -17.68 24.35 14.38
N ILE A 587 -16.51 23.74 14.45
CA ILE A 587 -15.67 23.35 13.30
C ILE A 587 -15.55 21.83 13.26
N GLY A 588 -15.99 21.23 12.16
CA GLY A 588 -15.93 19.78 11.91
C GLY A 588 -14.71 19.37 11.07
N THR A 589 -14.33 18.08 11.17
CA THR A 589 -13.30 17.50 10.31
C THR A 589 -13.62 16.06 9.95
N TYR A 590 -13.29 15.66 8.73
CA TYR A 590 -13.30 14.25 8.27
C TYR A 590 -11.89 13.66 8.20
N GLU A 591 -10.87 14.46 8.49
CA GLU A 591 -9.47 14.06 8.50
C GLU A 591 -8.88 14.16 9.91
N PRO A 592 -7.79 13.42 10.20
CA PRO A 592 -7.03 13.65 11.42
C PRO A 592 -6.50 15.10 11.43
N ALA A 593 -6.71 15.82 12.50
CA ALA A 593 -6.28 17.21 12.60
C ALA A 593 -5.54 17.51 13.90
N VAL A 594 -4.50 18.34 13.80
CA VAL A 594 -3.83 18.96 14.96
C VAL A 594 -4.19 20.44 14.94
N VAL A 595 -5.14 20.82 15.79
CA VAL A 595 -5.65 22.20 15.90
C VAL A 595 -4.82 22.96 16.92
N LYS A 596 -4.13 24.02 16.52
CA LYS A 596 -3.29 24.83 17.40
C LYS A 596 -4.06 26.05 17.89
N ALA A 597 -4.05 26.27 19.20
CA ALA A 597 -4.78 27.40 19.82
C ALA A 597 -4.35 28.78 19.26
N ALA A 598 -3.08 28.90 18.85
CA ALA A 598 -2.54 30.15 18.29
C ALA A 598 -3.10 30.51 16.89
N GLU A 599 -3.73 29.58 16.20
CA GLU A 599 -4.32 29.78 14.87
C GLU A 599 -5.74 30.37 14.93
N TYR A 600 -6.33 30.47 16.12
CA TYR A 600 -7.71 30.93 16.33
C TYR A 600 -7.77 32.14 17.26
N ALA A 601 -8.67 33.06 16.95
CA ALA A 601 -8.85 34.31 17.71
C ALA A 601 -9.49 34.13 19.10
N GLY A 602 -9.99 32.93 19.40
CA GLY A 602 -10.68 32.59 20.67
C GLY A 602 -10.07 31.38 21.37
N ALA A 603 -10.58 31.05 22.51
CA ALA A 603 -10.25 29.80 23.17
C ALA A 603 -10.81 28.62 22.38
N ILE A 604 -10.03 27.57 22.16
CA ILE A 604 -10.49 26.32 21.51
C ILE A 604 -10.87 25.29 22.58
N TYR A 605 -11.98 24.61 22.35
CA TYR A 605 -12.52 23.60 23.24
C TYR A 605 -12.75 22.27 22.53
N ALA A 606 -12.37 21.19 23.18
CA ALA A 606 -12.71 19.82 22.77
C ALA A 606 -13.28 19.03 23.94
N ILE A 607 -14.03 18.00 23.65
CA ILE A 607 -14.71 17.21 24.68
C ILE A 607 -13.72 16.22 25.33
N SER A 608 -13.76 16.14 26.64
CA SER A 608 -13.02 15.15 27.44
C SER A 608 -13.82 14.87 28.73
N ASN A 609 -14.04 13.58 29.03
CA ASN A 609 -14.76 13.15 30.22
C ASN A 609 -16.12 13.84 30.40
N ASN A 610 -16.93 13.91 29.33
CA ASN A 610 -18.25 14.55 29.29
C ASN A 610 -18.26 16.07 29.62
N GLN A 611 -17.13 16.73 29.45
CA GLN A 611 -16.99 18.18 29.59
C GLN A 611 -16.19 18.73 28.40
N PHE A 612 -16.46 19.97 28.03
CA PHE A 612 -15.56 20.68 27.13
C PHE A 612 -14.40 21.26 27.92
N VAL A 613 -13.18 20.95 27.43
CA VAL A 613 -11.93 21.38 28.07
C VAL A 613 -11.22 22.33 27.11
N LYS A 614 -10.81 23.49 27.68
CA LYS A 614 -9.99 24.45 26.93
C LYS A 614 -8.61 23.89 26.63
N ALA A 615 -8.21 23.97 25.38
CA ALA A 615 -6.85 23.63 24.98
C ALA A 615 -5.92 24.82 25.19
N ASN A 616 -4.77 24.58 25.82
CA ASN A 616 -3.76 25.62 26.04
C ASN A 616 -2.86 25.81 24.84
N ASN A 617 -2.48 24.73 24.17
CA ASN A 617 -1.56 24.73 23.03
C ASN A 617 -2.20 24.14 21.76
N SER A 618 -2.57 22.86 21.81
CA SER A 618 -3.18 22.14 20.67
C SER A 618 -4.09 21.02 21.14
N ILE A 619 -4.98 20.59 20.25
CA ILE A 619 -5.77 19.37 20.36
C ILE A 619 -5.53 18.50 19.13
N THR A 620 -5.55 17.19 19.33
CA THR A 620 -5.55 16.22 18.23
C THR A 620 -6.96 15.67 18.07
N LEU A 621 -7.50 15.76 16.87
CA LEU A 621 -8.80 15.22 16.51
C LEU A 621 -8.63 14.01 15.58
N ALA A 622 -9.38 12.97 15.84
CA ALA A 622 -9.58 11.89 14.88
C ALA A 622 -10.58 12.34 13.80
N PRO A 623 -10.69 11.65 12.67
CA PRO A 623 -11.72 11.87 11.66
C PRO A 623 -13.13 11.87 12.25
N PHE A 624 -14.04 12.57 11.61
CA PHE A 624 -15.46 12.68 12.00
C PHE A 624 -15.69 13.27 13.40
N ARG A 625 -14.82 14.20 13.80
CA ARG A 625 -14.91 14.94 15.08
C ARG A 625 -15.12 16.43 14.82
N ALA A 626 -15.34 17.16 15.92
CA ALA A 626 -15.43 18.61 15.88
C ALA A 626 -14.87 19.23 17.17
N PHE A 627 -14.50 20.50 17.07
CA PHE A 627 -14.14 21.37 18.19
C PHE A 627 -14.84 22.71 17.99
N PHE A 628 -14.91 23.55 19.05
CA PHE A 628 -15.43 24.88 18.85
C PHE A 628 -14.47 25.95 19.35
N THR A 629 -14.65 27.17 18.83
CA THR A 629 -13.95 28.36 19.29
C THR A 629 -14.92 29.27 20.00
N ALA A 630 -14.46 29.88 21.08
CA ALA A 630 -15.25 30.81 21.89
C ALA A 630 -14.46 32.07 22.21
N ALA A 631 -14.95 33.22 21.78
CA ALA A 631 -14.40 34.52 22.16
C ALA A 631 -14.90 34.93 23.54
N GLY A 632 -14.02 35.53 24.34
CA GLY A 632 -14.40 36.16 25.61
C GLY A 632 -14.65 35.24 26.80
N THR A 633 -14.45 33.92 26.69
CA THR A 633 -14.50 33.03 27.86
C THR A 633 -13.09 32.67 28.34
N SER A 634 -12.91 32.65 29.66
CA SER A 634 -11.67 32.25 30.33
C SER A 634 -11.76 30.88 31.00
N GLU A 635 -12.94 30.27 31.02
CA GLU A 635 -13.20 29.05 31.75
C GLU A 635 -12.34 27.88 31.20
N ALA A 636 -11.68 27.14 32.11
CA ALA A 636 -10.87 26.01 31.75
C ALA A 636 -11.69 24.79 31.34
N LYS A 637 -12.92 24.69 31.84
CA LYS A 637 -13.87 23.60 31.57
C LYS A 637 -15.27 24.12 31.48
N LEU A 638 -16.06 23.56 30.54
CA LEU A 638 -17.49 23.87 30.42
C LEU A 638 -18.29 22.60 30.67
N ARG A 639 -19.31 22.72 31.53
CA ARG A 639 -20.30 21.66 31.74
C ARG A 639 -21.38 21.74 30.67
N ILE A 640 -21.81 20.59 30.17
CA ILE A 640 -22.88 20.50 29.18
C ILE A 640 -24.23 20.58 29.92
N SER A 641 -25.14 21.44 29.46
CA SER A 641 -26.52 21.53 29.88
C SER A 641 -27.45 21.50 28.67
N VAL A 642 -28.33 20.52 28.60
CA VAL A 642 -29.34 20.45 27.56
C VAL A 642 -30.37 21.52 27.80
N ASP A 643 -30.65 22.36 26.78
CA ASP A 643 -31.72 23.36 26.84
C ASP A 643 -33.07 22.66 26.61
N ASP A 644 -33.62 22.22 27.68
CA ASP A 644 -34.92 21.55 27.71
C ASP A 644 -35.98 22.56 28.22
N ALA A 645 -36.31 23.52 27.38
CA ALA A 645 -37.39 24.46 27.69
C ALA A 645 -38.76 23.75 27.91
N ALA A 646 -38.88 22.49 27.40
CA ALA A 646 -40.07 21.66 27.60
C ALA A 646 -40.03 20.87 28.93
N THR A 647 -38.87 20.28 29.30
CA THR A 647 -38.76 19.36 30.45
C THR A 647 -38.84 20.01 31.78
N ALA A 648 -38.43 21.28 31.94
CA ALA A 648 -38.61 21.99 33.18
C ALA A 648 -40.09 22.22 33.54
N ILE A 649 -40.97 22.29 32.55
CA ILE A 649 -42.43 22.43 32.72
C ILE A 649 -43.12 21.05 32.79
N GLU A 650 -42.68 20.06 32.01
CA GLU A 650 -43.25 18.70 32.03
C GLU A 650 -42.91 17.94 33.32
N GLN A 651 -41.71 18.10 33.88
CA GLN A 651 -41.41 17.50 35.20
C GLN A 651 -42.23 18.15 36.34
N LEU A 652 -42.77 19.35 36.15
CA LEU A 652 -43.72 19.96 37.06
C LEU A 652 -45.17 19.52 36.81
N THR A 653 -45.47 18.96 35.62
CA THR A 653 -46.82 18.52 35.21
C THR A 653 -46.96 17.00 35.09
N ASP A 654 -46.25 16.21 35.94
CA ASP A 654 -46.61 14.79 36.12
C ASP A 654 -48.06 14.78 36.66
N LYS A 655 -49.01 14.46 35.77
CA LYS A 655 -50.45 14.66 35.92
C LYS A 655 -51.06 13.96 37.13
N ASP A 656 -50.31 13.05 37.76
CA ASP A 656 -50.77 12.19 38.84
C ASP A 656 -50.11 12.48 40.21
N ALA A 657 -49.15 13.42 40.32
CA ALA A 657 -48.45 13.69 41.56
C ALA A 657 -48.65 15.17 42.02
N ILE A 658 -49.48 15.35 43.01
CA ILE A 658 -49.79 16.64 43.62
C ILE A 658 -48.59 17.14 44.45
N ILE A 659 -48.26 18.45 44.37
CA ILE A 659 -47.26 19.07 45.24
C ILE A 659 -47.82 19.10 46.66
N THR A 660 -47.18 18.39 47.57
CA THR A 660 -47.59 18.31 48.98
C THR A 660 -46.88 19.30 49.88
N GLY A 661 -45.80 19.91 49.39
CA GLY A 661 -45.10 20.98 50.13
C GLY A 661 -43.97 21.61 49.33
N ILE A 662 -43.75 22.89 49.57
CA ILE A 662 -42.62 23.68 49.07
C ILE A 662 -41.81 24.16 50.29
N PHE A 663 -40.51 23.91 50.26
CA PHE A 663 -39.60 24.24 51.36
C PHE A 663 -38.46 25.14 50.89
N GLY A 664 -37.95 25.99 51.67
CA GLY A 664 -36.70 26.70 51.46
C GLY A 664 -35.47 25.80 51.67
N ALA A 665 -34.29 26.25 51.27
CA ALA A 665 -33.02 25.56 51.53
C ALA A 665 -32.77 25.35 53.06
N ASP A 666 -33.36 26.18 53.90
CA ASP A 666 -33.32 26.11 55.31
C ASP A 666 -34.40 25.19 55.92
N GLY A 667 -35.18 24.52 55.12
CA GLY A 667 -36.27 23.63 55.54
C GLY A 667 -37.58 24.36 55.90
N THR A 668 -37.68 25.66 55.78
CA THR A 668 -38.92 26.44 56.07
C THR A 668 -39.99 26.14 55.02
N VAL A 669 -41.24 25.91 55.48
CA VAL A 669 -42.37 25.69 54.57
C VAL A 669 -42.73 26.98 53.84
N ARG A 670 -42.96 26.94 52.57
CA ARG A 670 -43.30 28.06 51.70
C ARG A 670 -44.62 27.80 50.98
N GLY A 671 -45.46 28.86 50.88
CA GLY A 671 -46.72 28.78 50.15
C GLY A 671 -46.55 28.88 48.59
N SER A 672 -45.39 29.28 48.14
CA SER A 672 -45.05 29.43 46.72
C SER A 672 -43.54 29.39 46.51
N LEU A 673 -43.11 29.15 45.24
CA LEU A 673 -41.70 29.23 44.88
C LEU A 673 -41.15 30.65 45.05
N ARG A 674 -39.99 30.82 45.66
CA ARG A 674 -39.28 32.09 45.84
C ARG A 674 -37.89 32.05 45.24
N LYS A 675 -37.35 33.23 44.98
CA LYS A 675 -35.96 33.37 44.48
C LYS A 675 -34.97 32.55 45.34
N GLY A 676 -34.12 31.81 44.75
CA GLY A 676 -33.18 30.89 45.39
C GLY A 676 -33.63 29.42 45.32
N LEU A 677 -32.96 28.56 46.10
CA LEU A 677 -33.24 27.13 46.13
C LEU A 677 -34.60 26.85 46.86
N ASN A 678 -35.46 26.11 46.13
CA ASN A 678 -36.70 25.57 46.65
C ASN A 678 -36.68 24.05 46.59
N ILE A 679 -37.20 23.40 47.61
CA ILE A 679 -37.34 21.93 47.67
C ILE A 679 -38.84 21.62 47.58
N ILE A 680 -39.24 20.95 46.52
CA ILE A 680 -40.65 20.59 46.28
C ILE A 680 -40.83 19.12 46.65
N LYS A 681 -41.81 18.82 47.51
CA LYS A 681 -42.22 17.46 47.84
C LYS A 681 -43.50 17.13 47.10
N LYS A 682 -43.54 15.96 46.43
CA LYS A 682 -44.72 15.46 45.71
C LYS A 682 -45.42 14.32 46.47
N SER A 683 -46.68 14.08 46.14
CA SER A 683 -47.51 13.03 46.77
C SER A 683 -46.99 11.61 46.53
N ASN A 684 -46.20 11.39 45.49
CA ASN A 684 -45.55 10.12 45.19
C ASN A 684 -44.22 9.91 45.94
N GLY A 685 -43.87 10.81 46.89
CA GLY A 685 -42.63 10.74 47.68
C GLY A 685 -41.41 11.35 47.02
N GLN A 686 -41.50 11.77 45.76
CA GLN A 686 -40.38 12.46 45.08
C GLN A 686 -40.12 13.83 45.70
N THR A 687 -38.82 14.18 45.72
CA THR A 687 -38.36 15.50 46.17
C THR A 687 -37.55 16.14 45.04
N LEU A 688 -37.97 17.29 44.57
CA LEU A 688 -37.29 18.08 43.53
C LEU A 688 -36.61 19.30 44.15
N LYS A 689 -35.43 19.62 43.69
CA LYS A 689 -34.71 20.86 44.02
C LYS A 689 -34.83 21.82 42.85
N VAL A 690 -35.50 22.94 43.04
CA VAL A 690 -35.74 23.95 42.01
C VAL A 690 -35.07 25.26 42.41
N MET A 691 -34.20 25.76 41.55
CA MET A 691 -33.56 27.05 41.68
C MET A 691 -34.39 28.09 40.93
N VAL A 692 -34.97 29.04 41.62
CA VAL A 692 -35.71 30.18 41.03
C VAL A 692 -34.74 31.37 41.00
N LYS A 693 -34.47 31.88 39.80
CA LYS A 693 -33.58 33.03 39.55
C LYS A 693 -34.20 34.36 39.96
#